data_cf08c3bd0b616ad40749b8e17bb9f0b0
#
_entry.id   cf08c3bd0b616ad40749b8e17bb9f0b0
#
_cell.length_a   1.000
_cell.length_b   1.000
_cell.length_c   1.000
_cell.angle_alpha   90.00
_cell.angle_beta   90.00
_cell.angle_gamma   90.00
#
_symmetry.space_group_name_H-M   'P 1'
#
loop_
_entity.id
_entity.type
_entity.pdbx_description
1 polymer ?
#
loop_
_entity_poly.entity_id
_entity_poly.type
_entity_poly.pdbx_seq_one_letter_code
_entity_poly.pdbx_strand_id
1 'polypeptide(L)'
;MDVERGNIEILFRKIPYNYVIKSFHSYSLNHTYENVNLELYLRYAADVFGYKSEDEQRNNYNLMCQQMKDRDDKNPSVFRLIIDLARRMLVLDGDEIKCEFEQLLRWREVSLQLGQDFFTCAYLADYDSRRGQETKCFSWLPIIKSNNDRLHNILQKGIAENHFHLNGSTKVFELNWVCLMNLIEGRLHDFKKIKRTLQNRCMDRLGNIVEEESFYAECQRAALYRVYLFAIIKEDKGLEQRAESIWDYIECGAKLEEYVGEIQNLIEKAKTLYGAKVDGNILDYALEKSIIDANENECRLLAGERKFLYDCYKRVESGQFTRQQKNMFYMYLMIRTDFRGEIIQINRKVGFANFSNYQDRKEYFVDGEKPYEAELVRLALNESLRKEHVVSLEARICPKKKSSELYKTLSRYEHIVKKASSKKADVEKDYEKLTYVLHFPKLKDEGFVPGVPRNDNVRRASSRQARSIIAFFEHQKKYNNHIRGIDACSSEIFCRPEVFGQVFRYLSDATVLCEECDEKKADLSYKTKNLHTTYHAGEDFFDIVDGLRAIDETLLFCGFKRGSRLGHALALGIEPYEYYKLKGYKIVLAKQILLDDIVWMYCKANELGCNIDRELKTMLNEKYYSLYEEIYWDNTKEEHRPSMYEYYQSWKLRGDNPEIYRLDSEIFERKLRCEELQRFERYQFNDKVSDNLRKNRICRKLYYLYHFSEKVRKKGEEITELKVEQKYIDLVRQLQDKMIRQLVEMGIGIETNPSSNYLIGTIKRYEEHPIIRFNSRKLREVQPNMSLNVSINTDDQGVFDTLLENEYALMTLALKKAKDQDGNPLYDLEDIYEWIDYVRRMGIEQIFV
;
A
#
# COMPACT_ATOMS: atom_id res chain seq x y z
N MET A 1 23.34 -3.90 5.94
CA MET A 1 22.97 -3.91 4.50
C MET A 1 23.97 -4.76 3.76
N ASP A 2 23.51 -5.60 2.86
CA ASP A 2 24.33 -6.42 1.97
C ASP A 2 25.13 -5.53 1.00
N VAL A 3 26.44 -5.76 0.90
CA VAL A 3 27.36 -4.93 0.09
C VAL A 3 26.99 -4.98 -1.40
N GLU A 4 26.69 -6.16 -1.92
CA GLU A 4 26.34 -6.32 -3.34
C GLU A 4 25.05 -5.58 -3.70
N ARG A 5 24.04 -5.75 -2.86
CA ARG A 5 22.78 -5.00 -3.01
C ARG A 5 23.04 -3.50 -2.97
N GLY A 6 23.80 -3.03 -2.00
CA GLY A 6 24.14 -1.61 -1.88
C GLY A 6 24.89 -1.08 -3.10
N ASN A 7 25.83 -1.85 -3.65
CA ASN A 7 26.55 -1.48 -4.86
C ASN A 7 25.62 -1.36 -6.08
N ILE A 8 24.68 -2.30 -6.25
CA ILE A 8 23.68 -2.23 -7.33
C ILE A 8 22.75 -1.04 -7.13
N GLU A 9 22.30 -0.78 -5.90
CA GLU A 9 21.49 0.41 -5.57
C GLU A 9 22.22 1.71 -5.91
N ILE A 10 23.52 1.81 -5.59
CA ILE A 10 24.34 2.98 -5.94
C ILE A 10 24.39 3.16 -7.45
N LEU A 11 24.72 2.13 -8.19
CA LEU A 11 24.97 2.23 -9.64
C LEU A 11 23.68 2.51 -10.44
N PHE A 12 22.56 1.89 -10.09
CA PHE A 12 21.35 1.94 -10.89
C PHE A 12 20.29 2.92 -10.38
N ARG A 13 20.48 3.47 -9.17
CA ARG A 13 19.46 4.35 -8.57
C ARG A 13 20.01 5.63 -7.94
N LYS A 14 21.20 5.57 -7.31
CA LYS A 14 21.71 6.73 -6.57
C LYS A 14 22.56 7.65 -7.43
N ILE A 15 23.35 7.10 -8.33
CA ILE A 15 24.14 7.89 -9.28
C ILE A 15 23.21 8.42 -10.36
N PRO A 16 23.11 9.75 -10.53
CA PRO A 16 22.28 10.31 -11.57
C PRO A 16 22.82 9.97 -12.96
N TYR A 17 21.92 9.64 -13.88
CA TYR A 17 22.29 9.29 -15.26
C TYR A 17 23.07 10.39 -16.00
N ASN A 18 22.93 11.66 -15.62
CA ASN A 18 23.68 12.79 -16.17
C ASN A 18 25.21 12.63 -16.04
N TYR A 19 25.68 11.95 -15.01
CA TYR A 19 27.11 11.66 -14.89
C TYR A 19 27.55 10.61 -15.91
N VAL A 20 26.67 9.69 -16.25
CA VAL A 20 26.92 8.68 -17.28
C VAL A 20 26.90 9.34 -18.66
N ILE A 21 25.98 10.25 -18.95
CA ILE A 21 25.93 11.01 -20.22
C ILE A 21 27.19 11.83 -20.44
N LYS A 22 27.62 12.61 -19.47
CA LYS A 22 28.81 13.48 -19.59
C LYS A 22 30.07 12.72 -20.01
N SER A 23 30.15 11.45 -19.71
CA SER A 23 31.26 10.59 -20.04
C SER A 23 31.17 9.93 -21.41
N PHE A 24 30.02 9.94 -22.09
CA PHE A 24 29.93 9.56 -23.50
C PHE A 24 30.81 10.46 -24.37
N HIS A 25 30.91 11.74 -24.01
CA HIS A 25 31.70 12.72 -24.75
C HIS A 25 33.20 12.64 -24.47
N SER A 26 33.67 11.86 -23.51
CA SER A 26 35.10 11.70 -23.28
C SER A 26 35.65 10.51 -24.04
N TYR A 27 36.35 10.80 -25.14
CA TYR A 27 36.96 9.82 -26.05
C TYR A 27 37.96 8.82 -25.40
N SER A 28 38.27 8.99 -24.13
CA SER A 28 39.33 8.23 -23.45
C SER A 28 38.88 7.01 -22.65
N LEU A 29 37.59 6.77 -22.50
CA LEU A 29 37.06 5.75 -21.57
C LEU A 29 36.58 4.49 -22.28
N ASN A 30 37.18 3.35 -21.95
CA ASN A 30 36.93 2.10 -22.70
C ASN A 30 35.82 1.21 -22.09
N HIS A 31 35.17 1.60 -20.95
CA HIS A 31 34.27 0.72 -20.20
C HIS A 31 33.01 1.43 -19.67
N THR A 32 31.89 0.72 -19.61
CA THR A 32 30.57 1.23 -19.19
C THR A 32 30.51 1.78 -17.77
N TYR A 33 31.46 1.40 -16.90
CA TYR A 33 31.46 1.79 -15.47
C TYR A 33 32.64 2.74 -15.13
N GLU A 34 33.55 3.02 -16.03
CA GLU A 34 34.69 3.93 -15.79
C GLU A 34 34.27 5.34 -15.43
N ASN A 35 33.01 5.65 -15.66
CA ASN A 35 32.37 6.89 -15.29
C ASN A 35 32.02 6.97 -13.82
N VAL A 36 31.96 5.85 -13.13
CA VAL A 36 31.79 5.76 -11.69
C VAL A 36 33.18 5.66 -11.05
N ASN A 37 33.86 6.80 -10.97
CA ASN A 37 35.11 6.86 -10.24
C ASN A 37 34.89 6.71 -8.73
N LEU A 38 35.94 6.43 -8.00
CA LEU A 38 35.89 6.24 -6.55
C LEU A 38 35.23 7.43 -5.82
N GLU A 39 35.54 8.66 -6.22
CA GLU A 39 34.97 9.85 -5.57
C GLU A 39 33.46 9.94 -5.73
N LEU A 40 32.95 9.69 -6.92
CA LEU A 40 31.51 9.65 -7.20
C LEU A 40 30.84 8.52 -6.42
N TYR A 41 31.44 7.34 -6.42
CA TYR A 41 30.94 6.21 -5.64
C TYR A 41 30.87 6.54 -4.14
N LEU A 42 31.93 7.09 -3.53
CA LEU A 42 31.97 7.41 -2.11
C LEU A 42 30.88 8.41 -1.70
N ARG A 43 30.56 9.38 -2.57
CA ARG A 43 29.49 10.35 -2.32
C ARG A 43 28.16 9.67 -2.07
N TYR A 44 27.77 8.69 -2.89
CA TYR A 44 26.49 7.98 -2.77
C TYR A 44 26.58 6.76 -1.83
N ALA A 45 27.77 6.21 -1.67
CA ALA A 45 28.02 5.16 -0.68
C ALA A 45 27.79 5.64 0.76
N ALA A 46 28.03 6.92 1.04
CA ALA A 46 27.75 7.51 2.35
C ALA A 46 26.25 7.44 2.71
N ASP A 47 25.35 7.58 1.75
CA ASP A 47 23.89 7.44 1.96
C ASP A 47 23.47 5.97 2.17
N VAL A 48 24.08 5.05 1.45
CA VAL A 48 23.73 3.63 1.46
C VAL A 48 24.43 2.89 2.60
N PHE A 49 25.68 3.20 2.85
CA PHE A 49 26.57 2.57 3.83
C PHE A 49 27.04 3.54 4.93
N GLY A 50 26.23 4.52 5.29
CA GLY A 50 26.59 5.58 6.25
C GLY A 50 27.03 5.08 7.64
N TYR A 51 26.78 3.80 7.96
CA TYR A 51 27.28 3.14 9.17
C TYR A 51 28.69 2.55 9.02
N LYS A 52 29.30 2.59 7.82
CA LYS A 52 30.65 2.11 7.54
C LYS A 52 31.63 3.27 7.41
N SER A 53 32.89 3.03 7.82
CA SER A 53 33.99 3.97 7.60
C SER A 53 34.25 4.18 6.10
N GLU A 54 34.90 5.28 5.76
CA GLU A 54 35.31 5.55 4.37
C GLU A 54 36.23 4.47 3.82
N ASP A 55 37.14 3.91 4.64
CA ASP A 55 38.03 2.80 4.22
C ASP A 55 37.23 1.54 3.85
N GLU A 56 36.21 1.21 4.62
CA GLU A 56 35.30 0.11 4.27
C GLU A 56 34.49 0.38 3.00
N GLN A 57 34.07 1.63 2.79
CA GLN A 57 33.38 2.02 1.56
C GLN A 57 34.33 1.94 0.34
N ARG A 58 35.59 2.33 0.49
CA ARG A 58 36.65 2.14 -0.53
C ARG A 58 36.86 0.67 -0.85
N ASN A 59 36.89 -0.18 0.17
CA ASN A 59 37.00 -1.62 -0.03
C ASN A 59 35.78 -2.18 -0.78
N ASN A 60 34.56 -1.73 -0.45
CA ASN A 60 33.33 -2.10 -1.18
C ASN A 60 33.41 -1.70 -2.66
N TYR A 61 33.97 -0.50 -2.97
CA TYR A 61 34.22 -0.09 -4.34
C TYR A 61 35.17 -1.02 -5.07
N ASN A 62 36.27 -1.38 -4.44
CA ASN A 62 37.27 -2.31 -5.02
C ASN A 62 36.65 -3.69 -5.28
N LEU A 63 35.86 -4.21 -4.34
CA LEU A 63 35.13 -5.47 -4.50
C LEU A 63 34.12 -5.39 -5.66
N MET A 64 33.38 -4.30 -5.77
CA MET A 64 32.46 -4.04 -6.88
C MET A 64 33.20 -4.07 -8.22
N CYS A 65 34.32 -3.33 -8.34
CA CYS A 65 35.13 -3.30 -9.55
C CYS A 65 35.69 -4.69 -9.90
N GLN A 66 36.05 -5.49 -8.90
CA GLN A 66 36.53 -6.86 -9.11
C GLN A 66 35.39 -7.79 -9.60
N GLN A 67 34.19 -7.67 -9.03
CA GLN A 67 33.02 -8.44 -9.44
C GLN A 67 32.53 -8.10 -10.85
N MET A 68 32.76 -6.87 -11.32
CA MET A 68 32.43 -6.48 -12.69
C MET A 68 33.37 -7.10 -13.74
N LYS A 69 34.57 -7.60 -13.36
CA LYS A 69 35.53 -8.24 -14.25
C LYS A 69 35.24 -9.72 -14.38
N ASP A 70 35.26 -10.26 -15.60
CA ASP A 70 35.28 -11.69 -15.84
C ASP A 70 36.71 -12.26 -15.72
N ARG A 71 36.78 -13.58 -15.47
CA ARG A 71 38.05 -14.29 -15.44
C ARG A 71 38.78 -14.23 -16.79
N ASP A 72 38.00 -14.18 -17.89
CA ASP A 72 38.52 -14.20 -19.25
C ASP A 72 38.23 -12.94 -20.08
N ASP A 73 37.43 -11.99 -19.55
CA ASP A 73 37.02 -10.77 -20.26
C ASP A 73 37.79 -9.56 -19.74
N LYS A 74 38.45 -8.85 -20.63
CA LYS A 74 39.18 -7.61 -20.31
C LYS A 74 38.27 -6.42 -20.08
N ASN A 75 36.95 -6.56 -20.32
CA ASN A 75 35.99 -5.47 -20.29
C ASN A 75 35.00 -5.66 -19.13
N PRO A 76 35.17 -4.95 -18.01
CA PRO A 76 34.21 -5.00 -16.91
C PRO A 76 32.85 -4.46 -17.29
N SER A 77 31.76 -5.02 -16.68
CA SER A 77 30.37 -4.66 -16.98
C SER A 77 29.53 -4.55 -15.74
N VAL A 78 28.75 -3.46 -15.62
CA VAL A 78 27.76 -3.26 -14.54
C VAL A 78 26.67 -4.34 -14.57
N PHE A 79 26.35 -4.86 -15.75
CA PHE A 79 25.32 -5.90 -15.94
C PHE A 79 25.67 -7.22 -15.26
N ARG A 80 26.97 -7.49 -15.09
CA ARG A 80 27.43 -8.70 -14.40
C ARG A 80 27.01 -8.75 -12.94
N LEU A 81 27.03 -7.62 -12.25
CA LEU A 81 26.56 -7.54 -10.87
C LEU A 81 25.08 -7.97 -10.76
N ILE A 82 24.27 -7.59 -11.75
CA ILE A 82 22.84 -7.94 -11.80
C ILE A 82 22.70 -9.45 -12.02
N ILE A 83 23.39 -9.97 -13.03
CA ILE A 83 23.35 -11.38 -13.42
C ILE A 83 23.81 -12.26 -12.27
N ASP A 84 24.93 -11.95 -11.63
CA ASP A 84 25.49 -12.74 -10.54
C ASP A 84 24.60 -12.72 -9.30
N LEU A 85 23.96 -11.58 -9.00
CA LEU A 85 22.98 -11.50 -7.93
C LEU A 85 21.72 -12.31 -8.26
N ALA A 86 21.21 -12.19 -9.49
CA ALA A 86 20.04 -12.92 -9.96
C ALA A 86 20.27 -14.46 -9.93
N ARG A 87 21.43 -14.93 -10.36
CA ARG A 87 21.83 -16.36 -10.29
C ARG A 87 21.77 -16.95 -8.89
N ARG A 88 22.05 -16.15 -7.86
CA ARG A 88 22.05 -16.62 -6.47
C ARG A 88 20.67 -16.58 -5.82
N MET A 89 19.76 -15.81 -6.38
CA MET A 89 18.44 -15.62 -5.78
C MET A 89 17.34 -16.34 -6.54
N LEU A 90 17.54 -16.59 -7.82
CA LEU A 90 16.51 -17.10 -8.72
C LEU A 90 16.80 -18.52 -9.16
N VAL A 91 15.75 -19.28 -9.37
CA VAL A 91 15.74 -20.63 -9.89
C VAL A 91 14.61 -20.76 -10.91
N LEU A 92 14.87 -21.52 -11.97
CA LEU A 92 13.84 -21.91 -12.93
C LEU A 92 13.28 -23.28 -12.49
N ASP A 93 11.98 -23.31 -12.20
CA ASP A 93 11.23 -24.51 -11.81
C ASP A 93 10.16 -24.79 -12.89
N GLY A 94 10.47 -25.73 -13.77
CA GLY A 94 9.74 -25.90 -15.03
C GLY A 94 9.91 -24.68 -15.93
N ASP A 95 8.79 -24.03 -16.26
CA ASP A 95 8.76 -22.78 -17.05
C ASP A 95 8.59 -21.52 -16.16
N GLU A 96 8.52 -21.68 -14.83
CA GLU A 96 8.34 -20.59 -13.89
C GLU A 96 9.65 -20.16 -13.22
N ILE A 97 9.89 -18.86 -13.18
CA ILE A 97 10.98 -18.29 -12.37
C ILE A 97 10.49 -18.16 -10.93
N LYS A 98 11.25 -18.73 -10.01
CA LYS A 98 10.98 -18.64 -8.56
C LYS A 98 12.17 -18.03 -7.82
N CYS A 99 11.90 -17.43 -6.67
CA CYS A 99 12.95 -17.03 -5.74
C CYS A 99 13.32 -18.22 -4.83
N GLU A 100 14.61 -18.43 -4.60
CA GLU A 100 15.08 -19.33 -3.55
C GLU A 100 14.53 -18.88 -2.20
N PHE A 101 13.82 -19.77 -1.48
CA PHE A 101 13.10 -19.42 -0.25
C PHE A 101 14.01 -18.75 0.79
N GLU A 102 15.22 -19.27 0.99
CA GLU A 102 16.18 -18.71 1.94
C GLU A 102 16.67 -17.30 1.57
N GLN A 103 16.51 -16.89 0.32
CA GLN A 103 16.86 -15.57 -0.20
C GLN A 103 15.66 -14.60 -0.25
N LEU A 104 14.44 -15.05 0.06
CA LEU A 104 13.21 -14.29 -0.19
C LEU A 104 13.20 -12.90 0.48
N LEU A 105 13.67 -12.78 1.73
CA LEU A 105 13.77 -11.47 2.41
C LEU A 105 14.76 -10.54 1.69
N ARG A 106 15.88 -11.09 1.20
CA ARG A 106 16.86 -10.34 0.43
C ARG A 106 16.31 -9.95 -0.95
N TRP A 107 15.66 -10.91 -1.61
CA TRP A 107 14.96 -10.68 -2.88
C TRP A 107 13.93 -9.57 -2.76
N ARG A 108 13.11 -9.62 -1.72
CA ARG A 108 12.10 -8.59 -1.44
C ARG A 108 12.69 -7.19 -1.38
N GLU A 109 13.81 -7.02 -0.69
CA GLU A 109 14.47 -5.72 -0.56
C GLU A 109 15.09 -5.22 -1.88
N VAL A 110 15.68 -6.11 -2.67
CA VAL A 110 16.33 -5.77 -3.96
C VAL A 110 15.28 -5.48 -5.03
N SER A 111 14.30 -6.38 -5.17
CA SER A 111 13.27 -6.26 -6.19
C SER A 111 12.33 -5.08 -5.96
N LEU A 112 12.06 -4.73 -4.70
CA LEU A 112 11.31 -3.53 -4.36
C LEU A 112 12.00 -2.26 -4.91
N GLN A 113 13.33 -2.18 -4.79
CA GLN A 113 14.10 -1.02 -5.20
C GLN A 113 14.18 -0.85 -6.73
N LEU A 114 14.41 -1.93 -7.46
CA LEU A 114 14.79 -1.91 -8.87
C LEU A 114 13.73 -2.53 -9.81
N GLY A 115 12.78 -3.27 -9.26
CA GLY A 115 11.77 -4.02 -10.01
C GLY A 115 12.20 -5.47 -10.27
N GLN A 116 11.21 -6.37 -10.31
CA GLN A 116 11.49 -7.80 -10.47
C GLN A 116 11.97 -8.14 -11.87
N ASP A 117 11.39 -7.54 -12.91
CA ASP A 117 11.75 -7.78 -14.30
C ASP A 117 13.20 -7.41 -14.63
N PHE A 118 13.75 -6.46 -13.86
CA PHE A 118 15.17 -6.07 -13.96
C PHE A 118 16.13 -7.24 -13.75
N PHE A 119 15.79 -8.15 -12.82
CA PHE A 119 16.60 -9.31 -12.49
C PHE A 119 16.15 -10.59 -13.21
N THR A 120 14.85 -10.79 -13.36
CA THR A 120 14.32 -12.01 -13.96
C THR A 120 14.69 -12.10 -15.44
N CYS A 121 14.65 -10.97 -16.18
CA CYS A 121 15.08 -10.94 -17.58
C CYS A 121 16.59 -11.16 -17.73
N ALA A 122 17.40 -10.58 -16.84
CA ALA A 122 18.84 -10.81 -16.80
C ALA A 122 19.18 -12.28 -16.51
N TYR A 123 18.49 -12.89 -15.54
CA TYR A 123 18.64 -14.30 -15.19
C TYR A 123 18.33 -15.22 -16.37
N LEU A 124 17.20 -15.00 -17.06
CA LEU A 124 16.81 -15.81 -18.21
C LEU A 124 17.78 -15.65 -19.40
N ALA A 125 18.20 -14.43 -19.69
CA ALA A 125 19.16 -14.19 -20.77
C ALA A 125 20.48 -14.94 -20.54
N ASP A 126 21.00 -14.90 -19.33
CA ASP A 126 22.19 -15.65 -18.94
C ASP A 126 21.95 -17.17 -18.95
N TYR A 127 20.81 -17.63 -18.41
CA TYR A 127 20.47 -19.05 -18.38
C TYR A 127 20.42 -19.64 -19.77
N ASP A 128 19.75 -18.94 -20.69
CA ASP A 128 19.63 -19.41 -22.10
C ASP A 128 20.94 -19.28 -22.85
N SER A 129 21.73 -18.23 -22.65
CA SER A 129 23.04 -18.06 -23.28
C SER A 129 23.99 -19.20 -22.95
N ARG A 130 23.99 -19.65 -21.69
CA ARG A 130 24.83 -20.79 -21.24
C ARG A 130 24.37 -22.14 -21.77
N ARG A 131 23.09 -22.28 -22.13
CA ARG A 131 22.52 -23.57 -22.60
C ARG A 131 22.25 -23.63 -24.10
N GLY A 132 22.45 -22.52 -24.81
CA GLY A 132 22.11 -22.42 -26.23
C GLY A 132 20.61 -22.54 -26.48
N GLN A 133 19.78 -22.07 -25.54
CA GLN A 133 18.33 -22.12 -25.61
C GLN A 133 17.74 -20.72 -25.85
N GLU A 134 16.45 -20.69 -26.14
CA GLU A 134 15.72 -19.43 -26.25
C GLU A 134 14.36 -19.56 -25.57
N THR A 135 14.15 -18.76 -24.50
CA THR A 135 12.88 -18.67 -23.81
C THR A 135 11.84 -17.99 -24.70
N LYS A 136 10.64 -18.53 -24.75
CA LYS A 136 9.48 -18.00 -25.49
C LYS A 136 8.39 -17.45 -24.57
N CYS A 137 8.35 -17.88 -23.31
CA CYS A 137 7.38 -17.42 -22.32
C CYS A 137 7.92 -16.24 -21.55
N PHE A 138 7.23 -15.09 -21.62
CA PHE A 138 7.56 -13.83 -20.92
C PHE A 138 6.38 -13.30 -20.11
N SER A 139 5.33 -14.09 -19.94
CA SER A 139 4.11 -13.69 -19.25
C SER A 139 3.97 -14.30 -17.87
N TRP A 140 5.09 -14.55 -17.18
CA TRP A 140 5.07 -14.97 -15.78
C TRP A 140 4.43 -13.90 -14.88
N LEU A 141 4.02 -14.29 -13.68
CA LEU A 141 3.46 -13.37 -12.70
C LEU A 141 4.41 -12.19 -12.46
N PRO A 142 3.90 -10.96 -12.37
CA PRO A 142 4.72 -9.78 -12.11
C PRO A 142 5.54 -9.86 -10.84
N ILE A 143 5.02 -10.57 -9.84
CA ILE A 143 5.71 -10.88 -8.60
C ILE A 143 5.92 -12.38 -8.53
N ILE A 144 7.19 -12.79 -8.49
CA ILE A 144 7.54 -14.20 -8.45
C ILE A 144 7.36 -14.80 -7.06
N LYS A 145 7.06 -16.09 -7.02
CA LYS A 145 6.90 -16.85 -5.76
C LYS A 145 8.24 -17.43 -5.30
N SER A 146 8.27 -17.90 -4.06
CA SER A 146 9.40 -18.71 -3.56
C SER A 146 9.21 -20.20 -3.84
N ASN A 147 10.32 -20.95 -3.84
CA ASN A 147 10.37 -22.37 -4.11
C ASN A 147 10.18 -23.25 -2.85
N ASN A 148 9.29 -22.88 -1.92
CA ASN A 148 9.02 -23.64 -0.71
C ASN A 148 7.82 -24.59 -0.90
N ASP A 149 8.07 -25.84 -1.23
CA ASP A 149 7.02 -26.84 -1.49
C ASP A 149 6.13 -27.14 -0.27
N ARG A 150 6.70 -27.15 0.93
CA ARG A 150 5.91 -27.37 2.15
C ARG A 150 4.90 -26.26 2.37
N LEU A 151 5.34 -25.02 2.24
CA LEU A 151 4.44 -23.85 2.32
C LEU A 151 3.40 -23.89 1.20
N HIS A 152 3.83 -24.18 -0.04
CA HIS A 152 2.94 -24.31 -1.18
C HIS A 152 1.82 -25.33 -0.90
N ASN A 153 2.13 -26.51 -0.39
CA ASN A 153 1.17 -27.53 -0.02
C ASN A 153 0.18 -27.10 1.08
N ILE A 154 0.63 -26.24 2.00
CA ILE A 154 -0.26 -25.63 3.00
C ILE A 154 -1.22 -24.66 2.35
N LEU A 155 -0.72 -23.76 1.49
CA LEU A 155 -1.53 -22.73 0.86
C LEU A 155 -2.51 -23.29 -0.17
N GLN A 156 -2.18 -24.41 -0.82
CA GLN A 156 -3.07 -25.13 -1.76
C GLN A 156 -4.36 -25.64 -1.09
N LYS A 157 -4.41 -25.76 0.23
CA LYS A 157 -5.63 -26.10 0.97
C LYS A 157 -6.67 -24.97 0.98
N GLY A 158 -6.37 -23.82 0.40
CA GLY A 158 -7.20 -22.64 0.26
C GLY A 158 -6.70 -21.45 1.11
N ILE A 159 -6.66 -20.28 0.51
CA ILE A 159 -6.37 -19.00 1.15
C ILE A 159 -7.44 -17.97 0.80
N ALA A 160 -7.67 -17.02 1.68
CA ALA A 160 -8.61 -15.92 1.49
C ALA A 160 -7.87 -14.58 1.55
N GLU A 161 -8.19 -13.70 0.61
CA GLU A 161 -7.73 -12.31 0.62
C GLU A 161 -8.87 -11.43 1.13
N ASN A 162 -8.78 -10.99 2.38
CA ASN A 162 -9.83 -10.24 3.07
C ASN A 162 -9.59 -8.73 3.12
N HIS A 163 -8.44 -8.27 2.58
CA HIS A 163 -8.07 -6.86 2.63
C HIS A 163 -7.30 -6.45 1.36
N PHE A 164 -8.05 -6.28 0.27
CA PHE A 164 -7.49 -6.02 -1.06
C PHE A 164 -8.06 -4.72 -1.63
N HIS A 165 -7.25 -3.67 -1.66
CA HIS A 165 -7.64 -2.41 -2.30
C HIS A 165 -7.48 -2.52 -3.81
N LEU A 166 -8.59 -2.67 -4.54
CA LEU A 166 -8.57 -2.96 -5.98
C LEU A 166 -7.73 -1.97 -6.78
N ASN A 167 -7.88 -0.67 -6.52
CA ASN A 167 -7.14 0.35 -7.25
C ASN A 167 -5.63 0.39 -6.91
N GLY A 168 -5.23 -0.03 -5.71
CA GLY A 168 -3.82 -0.08 -5.28
C GLY A 168 -3.15 -1.42 -5.57
N SER A 169 -3.93 -2.42 -5.99
CA SER A 169 -3.43 -3.79 -6.19
C SER A 169 -3.07 -4.11 -7.64
N THR A 170 -3.12 -3.12 -8.52
CA THR A 170 -2.73 -3.24 -9.93
C THR A 170 -1.22 -3.19 -10.10
N LYS A 171 -0.70 -3.61 -11.24
CA LYS A 171 0.72 -3.46 -11.59
C LYS A 171 1.02 -2.03 -12.04
N VAL A 172 1.07 -1.18 -11.05
CA VAL A 172 1.11 0.27 -11.18
C VAL A 172 2.32 0.74 -11.96
N PHE A 173 3.51 0.25 -11.59
CA PHE A 173 4.74 0.67 -12.23
C PHE A 173 4.83 0.17 -13.67
N GLU A 174 4.65 -1.13 -13.89
CA GLU A 174 4.86 -1.76 -15.19
C GLU A 174 3.93 -1.18 -16.27
N LEU A 175 2.65 -0.99 -15.94
CA LEU A 175 1.67 -0.45 -16.89
C LEU A 175 1.87 1.03 -17.15
N ASN A 176 2.19 1.84 -16.13
CA ASN A 176 2.52 3.26 -16.34
C ASN A 176 3.78 3.40 -17.20
N TRP A 177 4.80 2.55 -16.97
CA TRP A 177 6.01 2.57 -17.77
C TRP A 177 5.76 2.19 -19.23
N VAL A 178 5.05 1.08 -19.48
CA VAL A 178 4.71 0.66 -20.85
C VAL A 178 3.85 1.71 -21.54
N CYS A 179 2.86 2.29 -20.86
CA CYS A 179 2.06 3.38 -21.41
C CYS A 179 2.92 4.57 -21.79
N LEU A 180 3.80 5.02 -20.90
CA LEU A 180 4.70 6.16 -21.13
C LEU A 180 5.66 5.91 -22.30
N MET A 181 6.25 4.70 -22.39
CA MET A 181 7.17 4.33 -23.49
C MET A 181 6.48 4.20 -24.85
N ASN A 182 5.17 4.16 -24.88
CA ASN A 182 4.37 4.06 -26.11
C ASN A 182 3.56 5.33 -26.43
N LEU A 183 3.42 6.24 -25.46
CA LEU A 183 2.65 7.47 -25.54
C LEU A 183 3.40 8.59 -24.81
N ILE A 184 4.56 9.00 -25.31
CA ILE A 184 5.42 9.96 -24.62
C ILE A 184 5.04 11.42 -24.92
N GLU A 185 4.47 11.70 -26.11
CA GLU A 185 4.04 13.04 -26.49
C GLU A 185 2.84 13.51 -25.66
N GLY A 186 2.80 14.81 -25.32
CA GLY A 186 1.68 15.41 -24.57
C GLY A 186 1.66 15.13 -23.07
N ARG A 187 2.60 14.36 -22.52
CA ARG A 187 2.62 13.94 -21.11
C ARG A 187 3.17 14.97 -20.12
N LEU A 188 3.63 16.13 -20.55
CA LEU A 188 4.17 17.18 -19.68
C LEU A 188 3.24 17.52 -18.50
N HIS A 189 1.91 17.47 -18.71
CA HIS A 189 0.92 17.73 -17.69
C HIS A 189 1.00 16.70 -16.53
N ASP A 190 1.23 15.41 -16.83
CA ASP A 190 1.32 14.35 -15.83
C ASP A 190 2.60 14.50 -14.99
N PHE A 191 3.71 14.84 -15.62
CA PHE A 191 4.96 15.11 -14.93
C PHE A 191 4.88 16.33 -14.00
N LYS A 192 4.10 17.36 -14.33
CA LYS A 192 3.88 18.52 -13.45
C LYS A 192 3.13 18.18 -12.17
N LYS A 193 2.37 17.07 -12.13
CA LYS A 193 1.71 16.56 -10.93
C LYS A 193 2.72 15.93 -9.96
N ILE A 194 3.86 15.44 -10.44
CA ILE A 194 4.87 14.77 -9.64
C ILE A 194 5.79 15.82 -9.01
N LYS A 195 5.71 15.95 -7.68
CA LYS A 195 6.69 16.71 -6.90
C LYS A 195 7.86 15.78 -6.58
N ARG A 196 8.91 15.85 -7.40
CA ARG A 196 10.13 15.06 -7.19
C ARG A 196 10.71 15.37 -5.81
N THR A 197 11.08 14.34 -5.06
CA THR A 197 11.71 14.52 -3.76
C THR A 197 13.16 14.99 -3.92
N LEU A 198 13.70 15.74 -2.95
CA LEU A 198 15.09 16.18 -2.96
C LEU A 198 16.10 15.02 -3.10
N GLN A 199 15.74 13.81 -2.64
CA GLN A 199 16.57 12.61 -2.75
C GLN A 199 16.78 12.10 -4.17
N ASN A 200 15.89 12.47 -5.10
CA ASN A 200 15.96 12.09 -6.50
C ASN A 200 16.49 13.23 -7.38
N ARG A 201 16.99 14.31 -6.78
CA ARG A 201 17.59 15.43 -7.50
C ARG A 201 19.10 15.33 -7.45
N CYS A 202 19.74 15.64 -8.60
CA CYS A 202 21.18 15.74 -8.66
C CYS A 202 21.66 16.96 -7.88
N MET A 203 22.57 16.77 -6.94
CA MET A 203 23.20 17.84 -6.17
C MET A 203 24.69 17.90 -6.49
N ASP A 204 25.25 19.12 -6.54
CA ASP A 204 26.69 19.31 -6.62
C ASP A 204 27.37 19.03 -5.26
N ARG A 205 28.69 19.22 -5.22
CA ARG A 205 29.48 19.00 -3.99
C ARG A 205 29.08 19.92 -2.83
N LEU A 206 28.41 21.04 -3.13
CA LEU A 206 27.97 22.04 -2.15
C LEU A 206 26.51 21.84 -1.74
N GLY A 207 25.84 20.81 -2.28
CA GLY A 207 24.42 20.55 -2.03
C GLY A 207 23.47 21.41 -2.86
N ASN A 208 23.97 22.16 -3.87
CA ASN A 208 23.10 22.87 -4.79
C ASN A 208 22.51 21.93 -5.83
N ILE A 209 21.26 22.15 -6.21
CA ILE A 209 20.62 21.41 -7.29
C ILE A 209 21.33 21.80 -8.59
N VAL A 210 21.95 20.83 -9.27
CA VAL A 210 22.51 21.02 -10.61
C VAL A 210 21.35 21.16 -11.58
N GLU A 211 21.44 22.07 -12.56
CA GLU A 211 20.49 22.14 -13.66
C GLU A 211 20.42 20.77 -14.35
N GLU A 212 19.30 20.11 -14.19
CA GLU A 212 19.00 18.80 -14.76
C GLU A 212 18.07 18.97 -15.95
N GLU A 213 18.14 18.01 -16.86
CA GLU A 213 17.01 17.79 -17.75
C GLU A 213 15.74 17.64 -16.91
N SER A 214 14.60 18.10 -17.42
CA SER A 214 13.33 17.87 -16.73
C SER A 214 13.08 16.34 -16.63
N PHE A 215 12.38 15.92 -15.60
CA PHE A 215 12.03 14.48 -15.44
C PHE A 215 11.26 13.95 -16.68
N TYR A 216 10.54 14.83 -17.36
CA TYR A 216 9.89 14.53 -18.63
C TYR A 216 10.93 14.27 -19.74
N ALA A 217 11.95 15.11 -19.87
CA ALA A 217 13.03 14.91 -20.85
C ALA A 217 13.82 13.61 -20.57
N GLU A 218 14.07 13.27 -19.30
CA GLU A 218 14.66 11.97 -18.94
C GLU A 218 13.85 10.81 -19.51
N CYS A 219 12.52 10.83 -19.32
CA CYS A 219 11.65 9.76 -19.81
C CYS A 219 11.51 9.77 -21.36
N GLN A 220 11.61 10.94 -22.01
CA GLN A 220 11.71 11.03 -23.48
C GLN A 220 12.99 10.38 -24.00
N ARG A 221 14.10 10.57 -23.28
CA ARG A 221 15.38 9.91 -23.59
C ARG A 221 15.26 8.39 -23.47
N ALA A 222 14.60 7.91 -22.42
CA ALA A 222 14.33 6.48 -22.27
C ALA A 222 13.47 5.92 -23.42
N ALA A 223 12.46 6.66 -23.86
CA ALA A 223 11.62 6.27 -25.00
C ALA A 223 12.42 6.20 -26.31
N LEU A 224 13.30 7.18 -26.56
CA LEU A 224 14.22 7.17 -27.71
C LEU A 224 15.18 5.98 -27.64
N TYR A 225 15.79 5.72 -26.49
CA TYR A 225 16.70 4.57 -26.34
C TYR A 225 15.98 3.23 -26.52
N ARG A 226 14.76 3.12 -25.99
CA ARG A 226 13.98 1.89 -26.15
C ARG A 226 13.67 1.61 -27.62
N VAL A 227 13.19 2.61 -28.38
CA VAL A 227 12.88 2.40 -29.80
C VAL A 227 14.11 2.19 -30.65
N TYR A 228 15.23 2.85 -30.34
CA TYR A 228 16.52 2.66 -31.02
C TYR A 228 17.08 1.26 -30.79
N LEU A 229 17.17 0.81 -29.53
CA LEU A 229 17.66 -0.53 -29.18
C LEU A 229 16.73 -1.63 -29.75
N PHE A 230 15.43 -1.36 -29.77
CA PHE A 230 14.46 -2.27 -30.39
C PHE A 230 14.70 -2.40 -31.90
N ALA A 231 14.95 -1.29 -32.60
CA ALA A 231 15.29 -1.30 -34.03
C ALA A 231 16.55 -2.13 -34.31
N ILE A 232 17.57 -2.03 -33.46
CA ILE A 232 18.79 -2.84 -33.54
C ILE A 232 18.50 -4.31 -33.32
N ILE A 233 17.66 -4.64 -32.32
CA ILE A 233 17.24 -6.02 -32.06
C ILE A 233 16.51 -6.62 -33.28
N LYS A 234 15.69 -5.79 -33.94
CA LYS A 234 14.94 -6.18 -35.15
C LYS A 234 15.72 -6.06 -36.45
N GLU A 235 16.94 -5.57 -36.40
CA GLU A 235 17.78 -5.30 -37.58
C GLU A 235 17.09 -4.35 -38.61
N ASP A 236 16.18 -3.46 -38.08
CA ASP A 236 15.45 -2.48 -38.91
C ASP A 236 16.28 -1.21 -39.09
N LYS A 237 17.04 -1.18 -40.20
CA LYS A 237 17.89 -0.04 -40.56
C LYS A 237 17.13 1.27 -40.77
N GLY A 238 15.85 1.20 -41.15
CA GLY A 238 15.04 2.40 -41.37
C GLY A 238 14.60 3.09 -40.08
N LEU A 239 14.29 2.32 -39.00
CA LEU A 239 14.03 2.83 -37.66
C LEU A 239 15.32 3.25 -36.97
N GLU A 240 16.39 2.45 -37.10
CA GLU A 240 17.71 2.69 -36.53
C GLU A 240 18.27 4.04 -36.96
N GLN A 241 18.41 4.29 -38.29
CA GLN A 241 18.94 5.55 -38.86
C GLN A 241 18.13 6.78 -38.42
N ARG A 242 16.81 6.68 -38.33
CA ARG A 242 15.99 7.82 -37.87
C ARG A 242 16.19 8.11 -36.39
N ALA A 243 16.29 7.09 -35.56
CA ALA A 243 16.56 7.26 -34.13
C ALA A 243 17.97 7.85 -33.92
N GLU A 244 18.97 7.39 -34.69
CA GLU A 244 20.32 7.97 -34.69
C GLU A 244 20.32 9.46 -35.09
N SER A 245 19.60 9.83 -36.13
CA SER A 245 19.50 11.24 -36.51
C SER A 245 18.99 12.14 -35.39
N ILE A 246 17.97 11.70 -34.65
CA ILE A 246 17.47 12.45 -33.49
C ILE A 246 18.55 12.49 -32.40
N TRP A 247 19.21 11.39 -32.16
CA TRP A 247 20.30 11.31 -31.19
C TRP A 247 21.45 12.28 -31.50
N ASP A 248 21.88 12.30 -32.74
CA ASP A 248 22.96 13.20 -33.23
C ASP A 248 22.61 14.67 -33.02
N TYR A 249 21.35 15.07 -33.26
CA TYR A 249 20.91 16.45 -33.02
C TYR A 249 20.97 16.79 -31.50
N ILE A 250 20.58 15.87 -30.65
CA ILE A 250 20.64 16.07 -29.18
C ILE A 250 22.11 16.19 -28.75
N GLU A 251 23.02 15.37 -29.28
CA GLU A 251 24.45 15.46 -28.96
C GLU A 251 25.07 16.78 -29.48
N CYS A 252 24.55 17.34 -30.56
CA CYS A 252 24.93 18.66 -31.06
C CYS A 252 24.35 19.84 -30.25
N GLY A 253 23.62 19.55 -29.13
CA GLY A 253 23.11 20.55 -28.20
C GLY A 253 21.66 20.95 -28.40
N ALA A 254 20.91 20.23 -29.25
CA ALA A 254 19.47 20.42 -29.36
C ALA A 254 18.75 19.92 -28.11
N LYS A 255 17.66 20.57 -27.71
CA LYS A 255 16.85 20.14 -26.58
C LYS A 255 15.98 18.96 -26.97
N LEU A 256 16.02 17.90 -26.16
CA LEU A 256 15.25 16.69 -26.39
C LEU A 256 13.74 16.94 -26.50
N GLU A 257 13.23 17.90 -25.75
CA GLU A 257 11.82 18.31 -25.74
C GLU A 257 11.33 18.83 -27.11
N GLU A 258 12.21 19.32 -27.97
CA GLU A 258 11.90 19.78 -29.31
C GLU A 258 11.63 18.62 -30.28
N TYR A 259 12.13 17.41 -29.94
CA TYR A 259 12.03 16.22 -30.81
C TYR A 259 10.99 15.20 -30.31
N VAL A 260 10.20 15.53 -29.30
CA VAL A 260 9.23 14.59 -28.72
C VAL A 260 8.22 14.07 -29.75
N GLY A 261 7.76 14.92 -30.66
CA GLY A 261 6.86 14.52 -31.75
C GLY A 261 7.52 13.56 -32.73
N GLU A 262 8.81 13.73 -33.02
CA GLU A 262 9.56 12.81 -33.89
C GLU A 262 9.78 11.47 -33.23
N ILE A 263 10.08 11.46 -31.91
CA ILE A 263 10.17 10.23 -31.10
C ILE A 263 8.82 9.49 -31.10
N GLN A 264 7.70 10.21 -30.90
CA GLN A 264 6.36 9.59 -30.96
C GLN A 264 6.06 9.00 -32.33
N ASN A 265 6.44 9.70 -33.42
CA ASN A 265 6.28 9.20 -34.80
C ASN A 265 7.09 7.91 -35.05
N LEU A 266 8.30 7.79 -34.48
CA LEU A 266 9.07 6.54 -34.51
C LEU A 266 8.37 5.41 -33.78
N ILE A 267 7.82 5.69 -32.60
CA ILE A 267 7.05 4.74 -31.82
C ILE A 267 5.81 4.25 -32.58
N GLU A 268 5.05 5.19 -33.19
CA GLU A 268 3.86 4.81 -33.97
C GLU A 268 4.22 3.98 -35.21
N LYS A 269 5.36 4.28 -35.83
CA LYS A 269 5.87 3.43 -36.92
C LYS A 269 6.25 2.02 -36.42
N ALA A 270 6.93 1.93 -35.29
CA ALA A 270 7.27 0.65 -34.68
C ALA A 270 6.02 -0.16 -34.29
N LYS A 271 4.99 0.51 -33.73
CA LYS A 271 3.68 -0.12 -33.46
C LYS A 271 3.05 -0.69 -34.73
N THR A 272 3.08 0.06 -35.80
CA THR A 272 2.49 -0.36 -37.08
C THR A 272 3.20 -1.56 -37.68
N LEU A 273 4.54 -1.63 -37.56
CA LEU A 273 5.36 -2.69 -38.15
C LEU A 273 5.39 -3.96 -37.31
N TYR A 274 5.43 -3.83 -35.98
CA TYR A 274 5.74 -4.95 -35.08
C TYR A 274 4.66 -5.21 -34.03
N GLY A 275 3.91 -4.17 -33.63
CA GLY A 275 2.98 -4.27 -32.53
C GLY A 275 1.77 -5.17 -32.81
N ALA A 276 1.49 -6.09 -31.91
CA ALA A 276 0.30 -6.91 -31.99
C ALA A 276 -0.89 -6.30 -31.26
N LYS A 277 -2.09 -6.60 -31.75
CA LYS A 277 -3.34 -6.12 -31.14
C LYS A 277 -3.72 -6.97 -29.92
N VAL A 278 -3.93 -6.30 -28.82
CA VAL A 278 -4.59 -6.86 -27.62
C VAL A 278 -5.95 -6.18 -27.49
N ASP A 279 -7.03 -6.95 -27.56
CA ASP A 279 -8.40 -6.43 -27.52
C ASP A 279 -8.69 -5.30 -28.55
N GLY A 280 -8.07 -5.41 -29.74
CA GLY A 280 -8.25 -4.45 -30.83
C GLY A 280 -7.28 -3.26 -30.81
N ASN A 281 -6.49 -3.08 -29.75
CA ASN A 281 -5.54 -2.00 -29.56
C ASN A 281 -4.09 -2.48 -29.59
N ILE A 282 -3.17 -1.70 -30.15
CA ILE A 282 -1.73 -1.93 -30.04
C ILE A 282 -1.23 -1.11 -28.84
N LEU A 283 -0.95 -1.77 -27.73
CA LEU A 283 -0.54 -1.12 -26.48
C LEU A 283 0.97 -1.02 -26.32
N ASP A 284 1.74 -1.93 -26.94
CA ASP A 284 3.20 -1.92 -26.91
C ASP A 284 3.76 -2.39 -28.26
N TYR A 285 4.67 -1.62 -28.85
CA TYR A 285 5.33 -2.03 -30.10
C TYR A 285 6.26 -3.22 -29.92
N ALA A 286 6.78 -3.44 -28.70
CA ALA A 286 7.61 -4.59 -28.39
C ALA A 286 6.80 -5.89 -28.17
N LEU A 287 5.48 -5.79 -28.07
CA LEU A 287 4.59 -6.94 -27.95
C LEU A 287 4.18 -7.43 -29.33
N GLU A 288 4.93 -8.37 -29.88
CA GLU A 288 4.73 -8.94 -31.20
C GLU A 288 3.72 -10.08 -31.19
N LYS A 289 3.18 -10.42 -32.37
CA LYS A 289 2.24 -11.52 -32.53
C LYS A 289 2.81 -12.86 -32.05
N SER A 290 4.05 -13.16 -32.40
CA SER A 290 4.74 -14.39 -31.95
C SER A 290 4.86 -14.48 -30.41
N ILE A 291 4.99 -13.35 -29.74
CA ILE A 291 5.03 -13.27 -28.28
C ILE A 291 3.64 -13.49 -27.69
N ILE A 292 2.60 -12.87 -28.27
CA ILE A 292 1.22 -13.09 -27.85
C ILE A 292 0.82 -14.57 -28.02
N ASP A 293 1.13 -15.17 -29.16
CA ASP A 293 0.77 -16.55 -29.43
C ASP A 293 1.45 -17.53 -28.47
N ALA A 294 2.66 -17.19 -27.98
CA ALA A 294 3.39 -17.98 -26.98
C ALA A 294 2.99 -17.65 -25.51
N ASN A 295 2.20 -16.59 -25.29
CA ASN A 295 1.92 -16.04 -23.95
C ASN A 295 0.43 -15.69 -23.83
N GLU A 296 -0.45 -16.67 -23.97
CA GLU A 296 -1.92 -16.49 -23.94
C GLU A 296 -2.51 -16.30 -22.53
N ASN A 297 -1.73 -15.88 -21.55
CA ASN A 297 -2.19 -15.70 -20.19
C ASN A 297 -2.47 -14.22 -19.86
N GLU A 298 -2.85 -13.98 -18.60
CA GLU A 298 -3.25 -12.67 -18.09
C GLU A 298 -2.14 -11.61 -18.15
N CYS A 299 -0.89 -12.03 -18.04
CA CYS A 299 0.26 -11.13 -17.99
C CYS A 299 0.88 -10.85 -19.36
N ARG A 300 0.23 -11.26 -20.45
CA ARG A 300 0.74 -11.14 -21.83
C ARG A 300 1.15 -9.72 -22.23
N LEU A 301 0.48 -8.68 -21.70
CA LEU A 301 0.86 -7.30 -22.01
C LEU A 301 2.26 -6.96 -21.50
N LEU A 302 2.67 -7.53 -20.38
CA LEU A 302 4.00 -7.31 -19.80
C LEU A 302 5.11 -8.05 -20.56
N ALA A 303 4.74 -9.01 -21.41
CA ALA A 303 5.70 -9.82 -22.17
C ALA A 303 6.50 -9.00 -23.20
N GLY A 304 5.94 -7.89 -23.70
CA GLY A 304 6.64 -6.99 -24.65
C GLY A 304 7.88 -6.35 -24.02
N GLU A 305 7.71 -5.67 -22.88
CA GLU A 305 8.82 -5.05 -22.14
C GLU A 305 9.84 -6.09 -21.65
N ARG A 306 9.38 -7.25 -21.16
CA ARG A 306 10.24 -8.32 -20.68
C ARG A 306 11.08 -8.93 -21.79
N LYS A 307 10.48 -9.19 -22.95
CA LYS A 307 11.21 -9.67 -24.14
C LYS A 307 12.26 -8.64 -24.57
N PHE A 308 11.92 -7.37 -24.59
CA PHE A 308 12.87 -6.29 -24.90
C PHE A 308 14.06 -6.29 -23.92
N LEU A 309 13.80 -6.34 -22.62
CA LEU A 309 14.86 -6.40 -21.60
C LEU A 309 15.72 -7.67 -21.77
N TYR A 310 15.10 -8.83 -21.95
CA TYR A 310 15.79 -10.08 -22.17
C TYR A 310 16.71 -10.02 -23.40
N ASP A 311 16.24 -9.51 -24.53
CA ASP A 311 17.04 -9.39 -25.78
C ASP A 311 18.21 -8.43 -25.59
N CYS A 312 18.00 -7.32 -24.87
CA CYS A 312 19.09 -6.41 -24.52
C CYS A 312 20.16 -7.11 -23.67
N TYR A 313 19.78 -7.82 -22.60
CA TYR A 313 20.73 -8.57 -21.78
C TYR A 313 21.48 -9.63 -22.59
N LYS A 314 20.78 -10.38 -23.43
CA LYS A 314 21.39 -11.40 -24.32
C LYS A 314 22.42 -10.82 -25.28
N ARG A 315 22.14 -9.63 -25.86
CA ARG A 315 23.08 -8.93 -26.74
C ARG A 315 24.26 -8.29 -25.98
N VAL A 316 24.06 -7.91 -24.72
CA VAL A 316 25.15 -7.46 -23.84
C VAL A 316 26.12 -8.64 -23.59
N GLU A 317 25.59 -9.79 -23.21
CA GLU A 317 26.41 -10.98 -22.89
C GLU A 317 27.11 -11.57 -24.11
N SER A 318 26.42 -11.65 -25.25
CA SER A 318 27.02 -12.14 -26.50
C SER A 318 28.00 -11.15 -27.16
N GLY A 319 28.16 -9.95 -26.61
CA GLY A 319 29.04 -8.91 -27.18
C GLY A 319 28.53 -8.30 -28.49
N GLN A 320 27.25 -8.53 -28.83
CA GLN A 320 26.63 -7.98 -30.05
C GLN A 320 26.30 -6.47 -29.94
N PHE A 321 26.14 -5.94 -28.73
CA PHE A 321 25.98 -4.50 -28.54
C PHE A 321 27.34 -3.79 -28.56
N THR A 322 27.40 -2.68 -29.29
CA THR A 322 28.51 -1.74 -29.20
C THR A 322 28.57 -1.13 -27.80
N ARG A 323 29.69 -0.49 -27.48
CA ARG A 323 29.83 0.24 -26.23
C ARG A 323 28.73 1.28 -26.04
N GLN A 324 28.45 2.08 -27.06
CA GLN A 324 27.39 3.10 -27.02
C GLN A 324 26.02 2.48 -26.75
N GLN A 325 25.66 1.37 -27.38
CA GLN A 325 24.42 0.65 -27.18
C GLN A 325 24.30 0.06 -25.74
N LYS A 326 25.40 -0.48 -25.19
CA LYS A 326 25.47 -0.91 -23.78
C LYS A 326 25.22 0.26 -22.82
N ASN A 327 25.79 1.42 -23.09
CA ASN A 327 25.59 2.63 -22.30
C ASN A 327 24.13 3.14 -22.38
N MET A 328 23.53 3.12 -23.57
CA MET A 328 22.12 3.50 -23.76
C MET A 328 21.19 2.55 -22.98
N PHE A 329 21.48 1.25 -23.01
CA PHE A 329 20.72 0.28 -22.21
C PHE A 329 20.90 0.49 -20.71
N TYR A 330 22.12 0.78 -20.25
CA TYR A 330 22.38 1.13 -18.86
C TYR A 330 21.58 2.36 -18.42
N MET A 331 21.61 3.44 -19.20
CA MET A 331 20.83 4.64 -18.90
C MET A 331 19.33 4.41 -18.96
N TYR A 332 18.84 3.60 -19.91
CA TYR A 332 17.44 3.17 -19.93
C TYR A 332 17.02 2.52 -18.61
N LEU A 333 17.83 1.62 -18.08
CA LEU A 333 17.57 0.96 -16.81
C LEU A 333 17.62 1.94 -15.62
N MET A 334 18.54 2.90 -15.62
CA MET A 334 18.62 3.94 -14.59
C MET A 334 17.37 4.81 -14.59
N ILE A 335 16.97 5.35 -15.75
CA ILE A 335 15.76 6.19 -15.86
C ILE A 335 14.50 5.41 -15.48
N ARG A 336 14.41 4.14 -15.91
CA ARG A 336 13.32 3.25 -15.54
C ARG A 336 13.24 3.03 -14.02
N THR A 337 14.38 2.92 -13.37
CA THR A 337 14.47 2.77 -11.91
C THR A 337 14.09 4.07 -11.19
N ASP A 338 14.50 5.22 -11.71
CA ASP A 338 14.12 6.53 -11.16
C ASP A 338 12.61 6.75 -11.29
N PHE A 339 12.03 6.44 -12.45
CA PHE A 339 10.58 6.48 -12.63
C PHE A 339 9.85 5.55 -11.66
N ARG A 340 10.38 4.32 -11.45
CA ARG A 340 9.83 3.40 -10.45
C ARG A 340 9.83 4.04 -9.06
N GLY A 341 10.91 4.71 -8.69
CA GLY A 341 11.05 5.41 -7.41
C GLY A 341 10.03 6.52 -7.16
N GLU A 342 9.42 7.05 -8.23
CA GLU A 342 8.33 8.04 -8.12
C GLU A 342 6.93 7.41 -8.07
N ILE A 343 6.78 6.16 -8.49
CA ILE A 343 5.49 5.45 -8.54
C ILE A 343 5.33 4.47 -7.38
N ILE A 344 6.38 3.77 -6.98
CA ILE A 344 6.38 2.76 -5.90
C ILE A 344 7.05 3.34 -4.64
N GLN A 345 6.49 3.08 -3.47
CA GLN A 345 7.07 3.51 -2.21
C GLN A 345 8.33 2.71 -1.87
N ILE A 346 9.48 3.24 -2.21
CA ILE A 346 10.79 2.61 -1.98
C ILE A 346 11.70 3.42 -1.06
N ASN A 347 11.24 4.55 -0.54
CA ASN A 347 12.06 5.54 0.16
C ASN A 347 12.25 5.28 1.67
N ARG A 348 11.71 4.19 2.21
CA ARG A 348 11.77 3.82 3.64
C ARG A 348 11.29 4.90 4.61
N LYS A 349 10.53 5.88 4.14
CA LYS A 349 9.92 6.89 5.00
C LYS A 349 8.66 6.31 5.62
N VAL A 350 8.64 6.29 6.94
CA VAL A 350 7.51 5.83 7.73
C VAL A 350 6.38 6.86 7.73
N GLY A 351 5.16 6.40 7.73
CA GLY A 351 3.95 7.21 7.90
C GLY A 351 3.03 7.26 6.69
N PHE A 352 1.75 7.33 6.98
CA PHE A 352 0.68 7.29 5.98
C PHE A 352 0.74 8.47 4.99
N ALA A 353 1.15 9.65 5.44
CA ALA A 353 1.25 10.84 4.57
C ALA A 353 2.26 10.63 3.41
N ASN A 354 3.35 9.88 3.65
CA ASN A 354 4.28 9.51 2.59
C ASN A 354 3.65 8.49 1.62
N PHE A 355 2.96 7.49 2.12
CA PHE A 355 2.25 6.50 1.32
C PHE A 355 1.18 7.13 0.43
N SER A 356 0.39 8.06 0.96
CA SER A 356 -0.67 8.77 0.22
C SER A 356 -0.15 9.45 -1.06
N ASN A 357 1.08 9.97 -1.05
CA ASN A 357 1.68 10.57 -2.26
C ASN A 357 1.87 9.54 -3.38
N TYR A 358 2.18 8.29 -3.05
CA TYR A 358 2.34 7.22 -4.04
C TYR A 358 0.99 6.69 -4.51
N GLN A 359 0.03 6.60 -3.61
CA GLN A 359 -1.35 6.25 -3.96
C GLN A 359 -1.94 7.21 -5.00
N ASP A 360 -1.69 8.50 -4.89
CA ASP A 360 -2.17 9.49 -5.85
C ASP A 360 -1.51 9.34 -7.23
N ARG A 361 -0.26 8.88 -7.29
CA ARG A 361 0.53 8.79 -8.54
C ARG A 361 0.28 7.54 -9.37
N LYS A 362 -0.34 6.52 -8.81
CA LYS A 362 -0.48 5.19 -9.41
C LYS A 362 -1.17 5.16 -10.78
N GLU A 363 -1.99 6.13 -11.10
CA GLU A 363 -2.75 6.18 -12.33
C GLU A 363 -2.35 7.35 -13.26
N TYR A 364 -1.40 8.23 -12.87
CA TYR A 364 -1.12 9.47 -13.57
C TYR A 364 -0.83 9.30 -15.06
N PHE A 365 -0.13 8.26 -15.46
CA PHE A 365 0.28 8.03 -16.84
C PHE A 365 -0.68 7.15 -17.64
N VAL A 366 -1.64 6.50 -16.98
CA VAL A 366 -2.68 5.69 -17.64
C VAL A 366 -4.04 6.35 -17.59
N ASP A 367 -4.23 7.39 -16.75
CA ASP A 367 -5.48 8.14 -16.62
C ASP A 367 -5.86 8.78 -17.98
N GLY A 368 -7.10 8.54 -18.41
CA GLY A 368 -7.61 8.95 -19.72
C GLY A 368 -7.30 7.99 -20.87
N GLU A 369 -6.39 7.02 -20.67
CA GLU A 369 -6.04 6.01 -21.65
C GLU A 369 -6.84 4.72 -21.43
N LYS A 370 -8.10 4.71 -21.84
CA LYS A 370 -9.07 3.63 -21.56
C LYS A 370 -8.56 2.21 -21.75
N PRO A 371 -7.75 1.87 -22.78
CA PRO A 371 -7.24 0.52 -22.92
C PRO A 371 -6.28 0.11 -21.79
N TYR A 372 -5.39 1.03 -21.35
CA TYR A 372 -4.48 0.77 -20.24
C TYR A 372 -5.20 0.75 -18.89
N GLU A 373 -6.19 1.63 -18.67
CA GLU A 373 -7.04 1.59 -17.46
C GLU A 373 -7.78 0.25 -17.32
N ALA A 374 -8.25 -0.32 -18.43
CA ALA A 374 -8.91 -1.63 -18.42
C ALA A 374 -7.92 -2.74 -18.03
N GLU A 375 -6.68 -2.67 -18.54
CA GLU A 375 -5.62 -3.62 -18.21
C GLU A 375 -5.18 -3.54 -16.74
N LEU A 376 -5.15 -2.34 -16.16
CA LEU A 376 -4.89 -2.19 -14.72
C LEU A 376 -5.85 -3.06 -13.89
N VAL A 377 -7.14 -2.89 -14.10
CA VAL A 377 -8.17 -3.63 -13.37
C VAL A 377 -8.12 -5.13 -13.71
N ARG A 378 -7.90 -5.46 -14.98
CA ARG A 378 -7.81 -6.85 -15.44
C ARG A 378 -6.66 -7.60 -14.76
N LEU A 379 -5.48 -7.02 -14.73
CA LEU A 379 -4.32 -7.62 -14.08
C LEU A 379 -4.55 -7.82 -12.57
N ALA A 380 -5.10 -6.81 -11.89
CA ALA A 380 -5.36 -6.90 -10.45
C ALA A 380 -6.31 -8.05 -10.09
N LEU A 381 -7.44 -8.14 -10.81
CA LEU A 381 -8.46 -9.15 -10.53
C LEU A 381 -8.00 -10.55 -10.96
N ASN A 382 -7.51 -10.68 -12.19
CA ASN A 382 -7.22 -11.99 -12.74
C ASN A 382 -5.98 -12.64 -12.12
N GLU A 383 -4.96 -11.87 -11.76
CA GLU A 383 -3.78 -12.39 -11.06
C GLU A 383 -4.15 -13.08 -9.74
N SER A 384 -5.14 -12.56 -9.03
CA SER A 384 -5.58 -13.13 -7.75
C SER A 384 -6.67 -14.20 -7.91
N LEU A 385 -7.68 -13.97 -8.78
CA LEU A 385 -8.85 -14.86 -8.90
C LEU A 385 -8.56 -16.19 -9.59
N ARG A 386 -7.65 -16.23 -10.56
CA ARG A 386 -7.38 -17.45 -11.35
C ARG A 386 -6.53 -18.49 -10.64
N LYS A 387 -6.08 -18.21 -9.46
CA LYS A 387 -5.43 -19.21 -8.62
C LYS A 387 -6.48 -20.11 -7.99
N GLU A 388 -6.39 -21.43 -8.25
CA GLU A 388 -7.36 -22.38 -7.73
C GLU A 388 -7.46 -22.37 -6.20
N HIS A 389 -6.35 -22.14 -5.53
CA HIS A 389 -6.28 -22.09 -4.07
C HIS A 389 -6.76 -20.77 -3.43
N VAL A 390 -7.00 -19.71 -4.21
CA VAL A 390 -7.68 -18.52 -3.70
C VAL A 390 -9.18 -18.80 -3.66
N VAL A 391 -9.73 -18.92 -2.46
CA VAL A 391 -11.14 -19.27 -2.24
C VAL A 391 -12.05 -18.05 -2.15
N SER A 392 -11.50 -16.89 -1.82
CA SER A 392 -12.21 -15.60 -1.75
C SER A 392 -11.25 -14.45 -1.99
N LEU A 393 -11.70 -13.45 -2.75
CA LEU A 393 -11.06 -12.16 -2.96
C LEU A 393 -12.04 -11.05 -2.59
N GLU A 394 -11.77 -10.38 -1.49
CA GLU A 394 -12.58 -9.27 -1.00
C GLU A 394 -12.00 -7.94 -1.48
N ALA A 395 -12.51 -7.45 -2.61
CA ALA A 395 -12.04 -6.23 -3.24
C ALA A 395 -12.67 -4.98 -2.60
N ARG A 396 -11.85 -4.07 -2.11
CA ARG A 396 -12.27 -2.79 -1.53
C ARG A 396 -12.38 -1.74 -2.62
N ILE A 397 -13.55 -1.11 -2.71
CA ILE A 397 -13.88 -0.08 -3.71
C ILE A 397 -14.61 1.09 -3.05
N CYS A 398 -14.36 2.31 -3.54
CA CYS A 398 -15.04 3.49 -3.03
C CYS A 398 -16.53 3.50 -3.41
N PRO A 399 -17.44 3.76 -2.45
CA PRO A 399 -18.85 3.94 -2.73
C PRO A 399 -19.08 5.15 -3.63
N LYS A 400 -20.11 5.08 -4.48
CA LYS A 400 -20.43 6.14 -5.44
C LYS A 400 -21.53 7.04 -4.94
N LYS A 401 -21.58 8.28 -5.45
CA LYS A 401 -22.62 9.26 -5.08
C LYS A 401 -24.00 8.88 -5.64
N LYS A 402 -24.05 8.09 -6.72
CA LYS A 402 -25.27 7.63 -7.36
C LYS A 402 -25.26 6.11 -7.53
N SER A 403 -26.40 5.45 -7.33
CA SER A 403 -26.56 4.00 -7.51
C SER A 403 -26.22 3.54 -8.93
N SER A 404 -26.55 4.35 -9.95
CA SER A 404 -26.22 4.07 -11.35
C SER A 404 -24.71 4.06 -11.63
N GLU A 405 -23.91 4.85 -10.93
CA GLU A 405 -22.44 4.86 -11.04
C GLU A 405 -21.85 3.58 -10.42
N LEU A 406 -22.38 3.15 -9.27
CA LEU A 406 -21.98 1.89 -8.64
C LEU A 406 -22.30 0.70 -9.55
N TYR A 407 -23.50 0.67 -10.14
CA TYR A 407 -23.89 -0.34 -11.12
C TYR A 407 -22.91 -0.41 -12.30
N LYS A 408 -22.60 0.72 -12.92
CA LYS A 408 -21.62 0.78 -14.03
C LYS A 408 -20.25 0.24 -13.63
N THR A 409 -19.81 0.55 -12.42
CA THR A 409 -18.52 0.08 -11.90
C THR A 409 -18.50 -1.43 -11.74
N LEU A 410 -19.51 -2.01 -11.08
CA LEU A 410 -19.58 -3.45 -10.85
C LEU A 410 -19.80 -4.23 -12.16
N SER A 411 -20.65 -3.70 -13.07
CA SER A 411 -20.86 -4.29 -14.40
C SER A 411 -19.58 -4.30 -15.25
N ARG A 412 -18.73 -3.24 -15.14
CA ARG A 412 -17.43 -3.20 -15.79
C ARG A 412 -16.50 -4.28 -15.22
N TYR A 413 -16.45 -4.45 -13.91
CA TYR A 413 -15.59 -5.47 -13.28
C TYR A 413 -16.06 -6.88 -13.62
N GLU A 414 -17.38 -7.14 -13.58
CA GLU A 414 -17.94 -8.40 -14.04
C GLU A 414 -17.55 -8.72 -15.49
N HIS A 415 -17.67 -7.72 -16.39
CA HIS A 415 -17.30 -7.87 -17.79
C HIS A 415 -15.81 -8.20 -17.96
N ILE A 416 -14.93 -7.54 -17.21
CA ILE A 416 -13.49 -7.77 -17.24
C ILE A 416 -13.15 -9.20 -16.80
N VAL A 417 -13.72 -9.67 -15.69
CA VAL A 417 -13.49 -11.04 -15.19
C VAL A 417 -14.04 -12.07 -16.20
N LYS A 418 -15.25 -11.85 -16.71
CA LYS A 418 -15.89 -12.78 -17.64
C LYS A 418 -15.25 -12.86 -19.02
N LYS A 419 -14.66 -11.76 -19.51
CA LYS A 419 -13.99 -11.72 -20.82
C LYS A 419 -12.66 -12.46 -20.82
N ALA A 420 -12.02 -12.55 -19.69
CA ALA A 420 -10.67 -13.03 -19.56
C ALA A 420 -10.54 -14.56 -19.58
N SER A 421 -11.61 -15.33 -19.48
CA SER A 421 -11.55 -16.80 -19.46
C SER A 421 -12.01 -17.44 -20.78
N SER A 422 -11.27 -18.43 -21.25
CA SER A 422 -11.60 -19.22 -22.43
C SER A 422 -12.67 -20.30 -22.18
N LYS A 423 -12.90 -20.67 -20.90
CA LYS A 423 -13.88 -21.70 -20.50
C LYS A 423 -14.99 -21.11 -19.66
N LYS A 424 -16.25 -21.22 -20.13
CA LYS A 424 -17.42 -20.60 -19.49
C LYS A 424 -17.66 -21.05 -18.04
N ALA A 425 -17.36 -22.30 -17.69
CA ALA A 425 -17.55 -22.84 -16.35
C ALA A 425 -16.54 -22.25 -15.32
N ASP A 426 -15.29 -21.99 -15.73
CA ASP A 426 -14.27 -21.42 -14.86
C ASP A 426 -14.53 -19.94 -14.56
N VAL A 427 -15.14 -19.23 -15.51
CA VAL A 427 -15.49 -17.80 -15.39
C VAL A 427 -16.51 -17.53 -14.28
N GLU A 428 -17.58 -18.32 -14.23
CA GLU A 428 -18.62 -18.14 -13.21
C GLU A 428 -18.07 -18.45 -11.84
N LYS A 429 -17.27 -19.53 -11.71
CA LYS A 429 -16.59 -19.90 -10.46
C LYS A 429 -15.62 -18.82 -9.98
N ASP A 430 -14.83 -18.21 -10.87
CA ASP A 430 -13.91 -17.14 -10.48
C ASP A 430 -14.65 -15.85 -10.09
N TYR A 431 -15.76 -15.53 -10.77
CA TYR A 431 -16.57 -14.38 -10.42
C TYR A 431 -17.29 -14.56 -9.07
N GLU A 432 -17.70 -15.79 -8.72
CA GLU A 432 -18.29 -16.09 -7.40
C GLU A 432 -17.33 -15.85 -6.24
N LYS A 433 -16.03 -16.05 -6.44
CA LYS A 433 -15.00 -15.76 -5.43
C LYS A 433 -14.82 -14.25 -5.17
N LEU A 434 -15.19 -13.40 -6.15
CA LEU A 434 -15.03 -11.96 -6.08
C LEU A 434 -16.17 -11.33 -5.29
N THR A 435 -15.80 -10.72 -4.16
CA THR A 435 -16.72 -9.96 -3.32
C THR A 435 -16.23 -8.53 -3.13
N TYR A 436 -17.10 -7.63 -2.72
CA TYR A 436 -16.78 -6.23 -2.55
C TYR A 436 -17.08 -5.76 -1.13
N VAL A 437 -16.17 -4.94 -0.61
CA VAL A 437 -16.38 -4.11 0.57
C VAL A 437 -16.35 -2.65 0.14
N LEU A 438 -17.39 -1.89 0.49
CA LEU A 438 -17.51 -0.49 0.12
C LEU A 438 -16.79 0.37 1.17
N HIS A 439 -15.61 0.92 0.84
CA HIS A 439 -14.81 1.70 1.76
C HIS A 439 -15.02 3.22 1.61
N PHE A 440 -15.45 3.86 2.69
CA PHE A 440 -15.62 5.31 2.75
C PHE A 440 -14.26 5.99 2.97
N PRO A 441 -13.87 6.98 2.13
CA PRO A 441 -12.61 7.67 2.32
C PRO A 441 -12.65 8.62 3.52
N LYS A 442 -11.67 8.53 4.39
CA LYS A 442 -11.40 9.47 5.47
C LYS A 442 -10.72 10.70 4.89
N LEU A 443 -11.42 11.81 4.81
CA LEU A 443 -10.90 13.06 4.25
C LEU A 443 -10.68 14.08 5.37
N LYS A 444 -9.72 14.97 5.14
CA LYS A 444 -9.45 16.08 6.04
C LYS A 444 -10.64 17.04 6.09
N ASP A 445 -10.90 17.58 7.28
CA ASP A 445 -11.87 18.65 7.48
C ASP A 445 -11.46 19.91 6.69
N GLU A 446 -12.45 20.56 6.06
CA GLU A 446 -12.23 21.79 5.27
C GLU A 446 -11.98 23.04 6.13
N GLY A 447 -12.03 22.90 7.44
CA GLY A 447 -11.81 23.98 8.40
C GLY A 447 -13.07 24.42 9.14
N PHE A 448 -12.92 25.40 10.01
CA PHE A 448 -14.04 25.92 10.81
C PHE A 448 -14.99 26.77 9.96
N VAL A 449 -16.29 26.45 10.05
CA VAL A 449 -17.36 27.27 9.51
C VAL A 449 -18.39 27.52 10.64
N PRO A 450 -18.79 28.75 10.91
CA PRO A 450 -19.76 29.05 11.97
C PRO A 450 -21.05 28.24 11.85
N GLY A 451 -21.43 27.55 12.92
CA GLY A 451 -22.63 26.72 12.94
C GLY A 451 -22.56 25.44 12.19
N VAL A 452 -21.39 25.02 11.69
CA VAL A 452 -21.17 23.74 11.00
C VAL A 452 -20.30 22.84 11.89
N PRO A 453 -20.64 21.55 12.07
CA PRO A 453 -19.87 20.66 12.93
C PRO A 453 -18.52 20.25 12.29
N ARG A 454 -17.64 19.70 13.10
CA ARG A 454 -16.38 19.11 12.60
C ARG A 454 -16.64 18.04 11.54
N ASN A 455 -15.83 18.03 10.48
CA ASN A 455 -15.88 17.08 9.37
C ASN A 455 -17.25 17.00 8.65
N ASP A 456 -17.99 18.08 8.56
CA ASP A 456 -19.31 18.14 7.94
C ASP A 456 -19.28 17.72 6.46
N ASN A 457 -18.26 18.14 5.73
CA ASN A 457 -18.02 17.74 4.34
C ASN A 457 -18.02 16.21 4.20
N VAL A 458 -17.30 15.50 5.08
CA VAL A 458 -17.20 14.03 5.07
C VAL A 458 -18.51 13.41 5.55
N ARG A 459 -19.13 13.93 6.61
CA ARG A 459 -20.43 13.45 7.13
C ARG A 459 -21.52 13.53 6.06
N ARG A 460 -21.61 14.64 5.33
CA ARG A 460 -22.58 14.81 4.24
C ARG A 460 -22.27 13.93 3.03
N ALA A 461 -21.01 13.79 2.67
CA ALA A 461 -20.59 12.92 1.55
C ALA A 461 -20.91 11.47 1.84
N SER A 462 -20.51 10.95 3.00
CA SER A 462 -20.76 9.56 3.42
C SER A 462 -22.25 9.25 3.58
N SER A 463 -23.05 10.20 4.10
CA SER A 463 -24.51 10.06 4.20
C SER A 463 -25.18 9.94 2.82
N ARG A 464 -24.72 10.73 1.83
CA ARG A 464 -25.23 10.61 0.45
C ARG A 464 -24.85 9.27 -0.18
N GLN A 465 -23.61 8.84 0.04
CA GLN A 465 -23.12 7.55 -0.44
C GLN A 465 -23.90 6.39 0.21
N ALA A 466 -24.17 6.44 1.51
CA ALA A 466 -24.94 5.41 2.21
C ALA A 466 -26.38 5.27 1.66
N ARG A 467 -27.06 6.40 1.40
CA ARG A 467 -28.39 6.38 0.76
C ARG A 467 -28.32 5.85 -0.66
N SER A 468 -27.27 6.17 -1.41
CA SER A 468 -27.02 5.64 -2.76
C SER A 468 -26.83 4.12 -2.75
N ILE A 469 -26.14 3.57 -1.74
CA ILE A 469 -25.95 2.12 -1.55
C ILE A 469 -27.30 1.43 -1.28
N ILE A 470 -28.13 1.97 -0.41
CA ILE A 470 -29.46 1.38 -0.14
C ILE A 470 -30.34 1.41 -1.39
N ALA A 471 -30.37 2.54 -2.11
CA ALA A 471 -31.09 2.62 -3.38
C ALA A 471 -30.55 1.63 -4.43
N PHE A 472 -29.24 1.36 -4.42
CA PHE A 472 -28.65 0.33 -5.26
C PHE A 472 -29.18 -1.06 -4.89
N PHE A 473 -29.23 -1.42 -3.62
CA PHE A 473 -29.72 -2.72 -3.15
C PHE A 473 -31.19 -2.96 -3.49
N GLU A 474 -32.01 -1.91 -3.49
CA GLU A 474 -33.41 -1.98 -3.84
C GLU A 474 -33.64 -2.27 -5.34
N HIS A 475 -32.72 -1.80 -6.20
CA HIS A 475 -32.91 -1.84 -7.67
C HIS A 475 -32.03 -2.86 -8.39
N GLN A 476 -30.91 -3.32 -7.80
CA GLN A 476 -29.87 -4.11 -8.48
C GLN A 476 -29.59 -5.44 -7.78
N LYS A 477 -30.64 -6.26 -7.55
CA LYS A 477 -30.58 -7.49 -6.75
C LYS A 477 -29.48 -8.48 -7.21
N LYS A 478 -29.18 -8.52 -8.50
CA LYS A 478 -28.11 -9.35 -9.09
C LYS A 478 -26.76 -9.18 -8.42
N TYR A 479 -26.38 -7.93 -8.11
CA TYR A 479 -25.05 -7.64 -7.54
C TYR A 479 -25.03 -7.68 -6.01
N ASN A 480 -26.18 -7.80 -5.38
CA ASN A 480 -26.28 -7.73 -3.93
C ASN A 480 -25.50 -8.85 -3.24
N ASN A 481 -25.39 -10.03 -3.87
CA ASN A 481 -24.58 -11.14 -3.36
C ASN A 481 -23.08 -10.82 -3.30
N HIS A 482 -22.58 -9.98 -4.19
CA HIS A 482 -21.16 -9.63 -4.25
C HIS A 482 -20.76 -8.53 -3.28
N ILE A 483 -21.69 -7.67 -2.83
CA ILE A 483 -21.38 -6.64 -1.83
C ILE A 483 -21.58 -7.23 -0.43
N ARG A 484 -20.50 -7.46 0.30
CA ARG A 484 -20.51 -8.17 1.59
C ARG A 484 -20.38 -7.26 2.80
N GLY A 485 -19.74 -6.10 2.66
CA GLY A 485 -19.45 -5.26 3.82
C GLY A 485 -19.14 -3.80 3.49
N ILE A 486 -18.86 -3.08 4.55
CA ILE A 486 -18.46 -1.67 4.54
C ILE A 486 -17.18 -1.47 5.36
N ASP A 487 -16.42 -0.45 4.98
CA ASP A 487 -15.14 -0.07 5.58
C ASP A 487 -14.98 1.45 5.57
N ALA A 488 -14.02 1.99 6.32
CA ALA A 488 -13.53 3.36 6.17
C ALA A 488 -12.01 3.35 6.17
N CYS A 489 -11.40 3.88 5.11
CA CYS A 489 -9.97 3.85 4.84
C CYS A 489 -9.38 5.25 4.63
N SER A 490 -8.09 5.35 4.32
CA SER A 490 -7.28 6.55 4.24
C SER A 490 -6.84 7.08 5.61
N SER A 491 -6.22 8.26 5.66
CA SER A 491 -5.58 8.82 6.85
C SER A 491 -6.50 8.91 8.07
N GLU A 492 -6.18 8.18 9.11
CA GLU A 492 -6.97 8.13 10.36
C GLU A 492 -6.84 9.43 11.18
N ILE A 493 -5.68 10.06 11.14
CA ILE A 493 -5.36 11.24 11.96
C ILE A 493 -6.19 12.47 11.62
N PHE A 494 -6.80 12.53 10.43
CA PHE A 494 -7.62 13.66 9.99
C PHE A 494 -9.12 13.41 10.09
N CYS A 495 -9.56 12.19 10.33
CA CYS A 495 -10.98 11.83 10.31
C CYS A 495 -11.26 10.64 11.23
N ARG A 496 -11.76 10.96 12.41
CA ARG A 496 -12.04 9.99 13.49
C ARG A 496 -13.28 9.13 13.20
N PRO A 497 -13.41 7.93 13.82
CA PRO A 497 -14.57 7.05 13.68
C PRO A 497 -15.92 7.69 13.96
N GLU A 498 -15.98 8.71 14.81
CA GLU A 498 -17.21 9.46 15.11
C GLU A 498 -17.91 10.03 13.86
N VAL A 499 -17.14 10.28 12.80
CA VAL A 499 -17.66 10.86 11.54
C VAL A 499 -18.54 9.86 10.80
N PHE A 500 -18.22 8.57 10.88
CA PHE A 500 -18.90 7.51 10.16
C PHE A 500 -19.92 6.73 11.01
N GLY A 501 -19.99 6.97 12.31
CA GLY A 501 -20.82 6.19 13.23
C GLY A 501 -22.28 6.01 12.77
N GLN A 502 -22.95 7.09 12.38
CA GLN A 502 -24.32 7.02 11.87
C GLN A 502 -24.43 6.18 10.58
N VAL A 503 -23.51 6.36 9.66
CA VAL A 503 -23.50 5.65 8.36
C VAL A 503 -23.29 4.15 8.56
N PHE A 504 -22.35 3.77 9.44
CA PHE A 504 -22.05 2.38 9.72
C PHE A 504 -23.24 1.67 10.38
N ARG A 505 -23.84 2.28 11.42
CA ARG A 505 -25.04 1.71 12.07
C ARG A 505 -26.21 1.56 11.08
N TYR A 506 -26.43 2.57 10.21
CA TYR A 506 -27.47 2.52 9.19
C TYR A 506 -27.27 1.39 8.18
N LEU A 507 -26.06 1.22 7.67
CA LEU A 507 -25.77 0.23 6.64
C LEU A 507 -25.64 -1.19 7.21
N SER A 508 -25.06 -1.36 8.39
CA SER A 508 -24.89 -2.68 9.03
C SER A 508 -26.20 -3.29 9.51
N ASP A 509 -27.23 -2.46 9.75
CA ASP A 509 -28.56 -2.90 10.14
C ASP A 509 -29.53 -3.05 8.95
N ALA A 510 -29.10 -2.63 7.76
CA ALA A 510 -29.90 -2.75 6.54
C ALA A 510 -30.01 -4.22 6.12
N THR A 511 -31.24 -4.69 5.94
CA THR A 511 -31.53 -6.02 5.37
C THR A 511 -31.52 -5.93 3.84
N VAL A 512 -30.65 -6.69 3.20
CA VAL A 512 -30.43 -6.72 1.76
C VAL A 512 -31.02 -7.99 1.17
N LEU A 513 -31.84 -7.85 0.14
CA LEU A 513 -32.38 -8.97 -0.65
C LEU A 513 -31.38 -9.38 -1.73
N CYS A 514 -30.98 -10.62 -1.73
CA CYS A 514 -30.07 -11.22 -2.71
C CYS A 514 -30.79 -12.22 -3.58
N GLU A 515 -30.47 -12.26 -4.86
CA GLU A 515 -30.95 -13.30 -5.79
C GLU A 515 -30.09 -14.55 -5.62
N GLU A 516 -30.69 -15.71 -5.42
CA GLU A 516 -30.05 -17.01 -5.51
C GLU A 516 -30.50 -17.68 -6.82
N CYS A 517 -29.56 -17.97 -7.72
CA CYS A 517 -29.77 -18.81 -8.86
C CYS A 517 -29.59 -20.27 -8.44
N ASP A 518 -30.70 -21.00 -8.25
CA ASP A 518 -30.64 -22.45 -8.13
C ASP A 518 -30.68 -23.02 -9.56
N GLU A 519 -29.54 -23.43 -10.11
CA GLU A 519 -29.42 -24.01 -11.45
C GLU A 519 -30.30 -25.27 -11.64
N LYS A 520 -30.77 -25.89 -10.57
CA LYS A 520 -31.64 -27.11 -10.57
C LYS A 520 -33.12 -26.81 -10.53
N LYS A 521 -33.51 -25.59 -10.18
CA LYS A 521 -34.89 -25.13 -10.17
C LYS A 521 -34.97 -23.81 -10.93
N ALA A 522 -35.80 -23.77 -11.98
CA ALA A 522 -36.02 -22.54 -12.75
C ALA A 522 -36.69 -21.39 -11.94
N ASP A 523 -36.69 -21.47 -10.60
CA ASP A 523 -37.28 -20.50 -9.70
C ASP A 523 -36.20 -19.62 -9.05
N LEU A 524 -36.36 -18.30 -9.20
CA LEU A 524 -35.63 -17.29 -8.49
C LEU A 524 -35.99 -17.32 -7.00
N SER A 525 -35.09 -17.75 -6.16
CA SER A 525 -35.22 -17.62 -4.71
C SER A 525 -34.50 -16.36 -4.19
N TYR A 526 -35.00 -15.78 -3.11
CA TYR A 526 -34.42 -14.60 -2.50
C TYR A 526 -34.01 -14.93 -1.08
N LYS A 527 -32.74 -14.60 -0.76
CA LYS A 527 -32.20 -14.66 0.61
C LYS A 527 -31.95 -13.27 1.14
N THR A 528 -32.14 -13.09 2.42
CA THR A 528 -31.80 -11.84 3.10
C THR A 528 -30.45 -11.95 3.78
N LYS A 529 -29.66 -10.88 3.71
CA LYS A 529 -28.42 -10.74 4.50
C LYS A 529 -28.28 -9.34 5.04
N ASN A 530 -27.39 -9.16 6.02
CA ASN A 530 -26.95 -7.87 6.51
C ASN A 530 -25.51 -7.63 6.03
N LEU A 531 -25.12 -6.35 5.91
CA LEU A 531 -23.75 -6.00 5.61
C LEU A 531 -22.85 -6.21 6.82
N HIS A 532 -21.70 -6.80 6.58
CA HIS A 532 -20.64 -6.89 7.58
C HIS A 532 -19.86 -5.57 7.70
N THR A 533 -19.11 -5.41 8.78
CA THR A 533 -18.33 -4.21 9.04
C THR A 533 -16.87 -4.55 9.26
N THR A 534 -16.01 -3.82 8.59
CA THR A 534 -14.59 -3.70 8.89
C THR A 534 -14.23 -2.22 8.95
N TYR A 535 -13.10 -1.85 9.55
CA TYR A 535 -12.69 -0.47 9.70
C TYR A 535 -11.18 -0.39 9.91
N HIS A 536 -10.49 0.45 9.15
CA HIS A 536 -9.08 0.77 9.39
C HIS A 536 -8.97 1.60 10.68
N ALA A 537 -8.37 1.04 11.71
CA ALA A 537 -8.18 1.73 12.97
C ALA A 537 -6.89 1.30 13.66
N GLY A 538 -6.11 2.27 14.12
CA GLY A 538 -4.85 2.04 14.81
C GLY A 538 -3.68 1.67 13.90
N GLU A 539 -3.71 2.05 12.63
CA GLU A 539 -2.60 1.99 11.67
C GLU A 539 -1.83 3.32 11.65
N ASP A 540 -2.56 4.43 11.43
CA ASP A 540 -2.03 5.78 11.29
C ASP A 540 -2.41 6.60 12.53
N PHE A 541 -1.45 6.84 13.41
CA PHE A 541 -1.67 7.52 14.69
C PHE A 541 -0.46 8.35 15.10
N PHE A 542 -0.72 9.41 15.83
CA PHE A 542 0.34 10.27 16.39
C PHE A 542 1.01 9.64 17.60
N ASP A 543 0.26 8.90 18.39
CA ASP A 543 0.69 8.18 19.59
C ASP A 543 -0.05 6.86 19.73
N ILE A 544 0.55 5.86 20.42
CA ILE A 544 -0.10 4.56 20.64
C ILE A 544 -1.46 4.74 21.31
N VAL A 545 -1.58 5.63 22.29
CA VAL A 545 -2.84 5.90 23.01
C VAL A 545 -3.90 6.45 22.06
N ASP A 546 -3.51 7.36 21.12
CA ASP A 546 -4.40 7.87 20.08
C ASP A 546 -4.92 6.75 19.17
N GLY A 547 -4.04 5.82 18.77
CA GLY A 547 -4.41 4.65 17.99
C GLY A 547 -5.34 3.67 18.74
N LEU A 548 -5.07 3.41 20.03
CA LEU A 548 -5.94 2.57 20.88
C LEU A 548 -7.31 3.21 21.06
N ARG A 549 -7.37 4.53 21.25
CA ARG A 549 -8.62 5.29 21.33
C ARG A 549 -9.40 5.23 20.02
N ALA A 550 -8.73 5.28 18.85
CA ALA A 550 -9.38 5.13 17.55
C ALA A 550 -10.05 3.75 17.40
N ILE A 551 -9.39 2.71 17.88
CA ILE A 551 -9.96 1.36 17.92
C ILE A 551 -11.20 1.32 18.81
N ASP A 552 -11.13 1.85 20.03
CA ASP A 552 -12.27 1.90 20.96
C ASP A 552 -13.43 2.75 20.41
N GLU A 553 -13.14 3.89 19.77
CA GLU A 553 -14.13 4.71 19.06
C GLU A 553 -14.84 3.92 17.94
N THR A 554 -14.11 3.11 17.19
CA THR A 554 -14.68 2.26 16.16
C THR A 554 -15.66 1.26 16.76
N LEU A 555 -15.29 0.59 17.84
CA LEU A 555 -16.14 -0.36 18.55
C LEU A 555 -17.40 0.31 19.12
N LEU A 556 -17.23 1.51 19.68
CA LEU A 556 -18.31 2.22 20.36
C LEU A 556 -19.25 2.92 19.37
N PHE A 557 -18.72 3.60 18.34
CA PHE A 557 -19.51 4.48 17.47
C PHE A 557 -20.06 3.81 16.23
N CYS A 558 -19.33 2.83 15.67
CA CYS A 558 -19.66 2.22 14.38
C CYS A 558 -20.49 0.93 14.49
N GLY A 559 -21.05 0.62 15.66
CA GLY A 559 -21.94 -0.53 15.82
C GLY A 559 -21.27 -1.90 15.63
N PHE A 560 -20.01 -2.03 16.01
CA PHE A 560 -19.26 -3.28 15.89
C PHE A 560 -19.85 -4.40 16.72
N LYS A 561 -19.92 -5.59 16.14
CA LYS A 561 -20.49 -6.81 16.74
C LYS A 561 -19.61 -8.03 16.41
N ARG A 562 -19.95 -9.19 16.97
CA ARG A 562 -19.25 -10.45 16.63
C ARG A 562 -19.18 -10.66 15.11
N GLY A 563 -18.00 -11.01 14.61
CA GLY A 563 -17.72 -11.18 13.18
C GLY A 563 -17.36 -9.88 12.44
N SER A 564 -17.37 -8.70 13.10
CA SER A 564 -16.74 -7.50 12.57
C SER A 564 -15.21 -7.63 12.59
N ARG A 565 -14.51 -6.86 11.76
CA ARG A 565 -13.04 -6.89 11.68
C ARG A 565 -12.45 -5.49 11.81
N LEU A 566 -11.21 -5.42 12.27
CA LEU A 566 -10.39 -4.20 12.28
C LEU A 566 -9.24 -4.37 11.27
N GLY A 567 -9.08 -3.40 10.40
CA GLY A 567 -7.92 -3.31 9.51
C GLY A 567 -6.68 -2.85 10.30
N HIS A 568 -5.58 -3.57 10.15
CA HIS A 568 -4.25 -3.33 10.71
C HIS A 568 -4.15 -3.40 12.24
N ALA A 569 -4.82 -2.50 12.96
CA ALA A 569 -4.84 -2.42 14.43
C ALA A 569 -3.43 -2.40 15.07
N LEU A 570 -2.43 -1.81 14.42
CA LEU A 570 -1.01 -1.84 14.84
C LEU A 570 -0.80 -1.32 16.26
N ALA A 571 -1.56 -0.29 16.65
CA ALA A 571 -1.49 0.30 17.99
C ALA A 571 -1.69 -0.71 19.13
N LEU A 572 -2.43 -1.82 18.88
CA LEU A 572 -2.62 -2.90 19.85
C LEU A 572 -1.38 -3.80 20.04
N GLY A 573 -0.51 -3.86 19.03
CA GLY A 573 0.56 -4.87 19.02
C GLY A 573 1.97 -4.30 19.00
N ILE A 574 2.16 -3.03 18.69
CA ILE A 574 3.48 -2.37 18.70
C ILE A 574 4.03 -2.38 20.14
N GLU A 575 5.31 -2.69 20.30
CA GLU A 575 6.00 -2.69 21.58
C GLU A 575 6.15 -1.24 22.11
N PRO A 576 5.49 -0.87 23.21
CA PRO A 576 5.44 0.52 23.67
C PRO A 576 6.81 1.06 24.07
N TYR A 577 7.66 0.25 24.73
CA TYR A 577 8.99 0.70 25.15
C TYR A 577 9.86 1.12 23.98
N GLU A 578 9.95 0.27 22.94
CA GLU A 578 10.75 0.58 21.74
C GLU A 578 10.15 1.76 20.96
N TYR A 579 8.82 1.87 20.91
CA TYR A 579 8.14 3.00 20.28
C TYR A 579 8.49 4.33 20.95
N TYR A 580 8.33 4.43 22.29
CA TYR A 580 8.64 5.68 23.00
C TYR A 580 10.14 6.00 23.06
N LYS A 581 10.99 4.99 23.08
CA LYS A 581 12.43 5.15 22.94
C LYS A 581 12.81 5.81 21.61
N LEU A 582 12.21 5.38 20.49
CA LEU A 582 12.39 5.98 19.17
C LEU A 582 11.88 7.44 19.12
N LYS A 583 10.82 7.75 19.88
CA LYS A 583 10.25 9.09 20.02
C LYS A 583 11.03 9.97 21.03
N GLY A 584 12.12 9.50 21.60
CA GLY A 584 12.87 10.21 22.64
C GLY A 584 12.07 10.46 23.91
N TYR A 585 11.15 9.57 24.25
CA TYR A 585 10.27 9.65 25.41
C TYR A 585 9.45 10.95 25.49
N LYS A 586 9.03 11.45 24.32
CA LYS A 586 8.19 12.64 24.19
C LYS A 586 7.02 12.38 23.22
N ILE A 587 5.87 12.93 23.58
CA ILE A 587 4.68 13.03 22.74
C ILE A 587 4.51 14.50 22.39
N VAL A 588 4.34 14.80 21.10
CA VAL A 588 4.07 16.15 20.59
C VAL A 588 2.80 16.09 19.75
N LEU A 589 1.71 16.64 20.28
CA LEU A 589 0.37 16.56 19.71
C LEU A 589 -0.36 17.89 19.78
N ALA A 590 -1.46 18.01 19.01
CA ALA A 590 -2.45 19.03 19.23
C ALA A 590 -3.09 18.87 20.62
N LYS A 591 -3.32 19.99 21.33
CA LYS A 591 -3.87 20.00 22.71
C LYS A 591 -5.17 19.20 22.83
N GLN A 592 -6.06 19.29 21.85
CA GLN A 592 -7.32 18.55 21.86
C GLN A 592 -7.10 17.04 21.79
N ILE A 593 -6.16 16.57 20.97
CA ILE A 593 -5.84 15.16 20.85
C ILE A 593 -5.24 14.64 22.15
N LEU A 594 -4.27 15.37 22.71
CA LEU A 594 -3.64 14.99 23.98
C LEU A 594 -4.64 14.98 25.15
N LEU A 595 -5.56 15.95 25.20
CA LEU A 595 -6.63 15.99 26.21
C LEU A 595 -7.52 14.76 26.12
N ASP A 596 -7.96 14.41 24.91
CA ASP A 596 -8.80 13.25 24.65
C ASP A 596 -8.07 11.96 25.01
N ASP A 597 -6.77 11.83 24.67
CA ASP A 597 -5.94 10.66 24.96
C ASP A 597 -5.75 10.45 26.47
N ILE A 598 -5.44 11.50 27.21
CA ILE A 598 -5.28 11.45 28.68
C ILE A 598 -6.58 11.01 29.34
N VAL A 599 -7.69 11.64 28.99
CA VAL A 599 -9.01 11.33 29.54
C VAL A 599 -9.40 9.88 29.20
N TRP A 600 -9.25 9.50 27.93
CA TRP A 600 -9.57 8.16 27.49
C TRP A 600 -8.69 7.12 28.20
N MET A 601 -7.39 7.32 28.23
CA MET A 601 -6.43 6.42 28.87
C MET A 601 -6.78 6.21 30.34
N TYR A 602 -7.03 7.28 31.09
CA TYR A 602 -7.35 7.19 32.50
C TYR A 602 -8.70 6.48 32.75
N CYS A 603 -9.76 6.88 32.06
CA CYS A 603 -11.09 6.33 32.24
C CYS A 603 -11.18 4.89 31.73
N LYS A 604 -10.59 4.59 30.57
CA LYS A 604 -10.58 3.26 29.99
C LYS A 604 -9.76 2.29 30.83
N ALA A 605 -8.63 2.71 31.37
CA ALA A 605 -7.84 1.89 32.30
C ALA A 605 -8.64 1.51 33.55
N ASN A 606 -9.42 2.42 34.12
CA ASN A 606 -10.32 2.11 35.23
C ASN A 606 -11.45 1.13 34.81
N GLU A 607 -12.07 1.33 33.65
CA GLU A 607 -13.11 0.42 33.11
C GLU A 607 -12.57 -1.01 32.89
N LEU A 608 -11.34 -1.14 32.43
CA LEU A 608 -10.71 -2.43 32.16
C LEU A 608 -9.97 -3.02 33.37
N GLY A 609 -9.96 -2.34 34.52
CA GLY A 609 -9.30 -2.79 35.73
C GLY A 609 -7.78 -2.85 35.59
N CYS A 610 -7.16 -1.87 34.91
CA CYS A 610 -5.72 -1.68 34.88
C CYS A 610 -5.22 -1.07 36.19
N ASN A 611 -3.99 -1.40 36.58
CA ASN A 611 -3.36 -0.79 37.76
C ASN A 611 -2.70 0.54 37.37
N ILE A 612 -3.26 1.65 37.80
CA ILE A 612 -2.73 2.98 37.54
C ILE A 612 -1.87 3.41 38.73
N ASP A 613 -0.56 3.65 38.46
CA ASP A 613 0.35 4.16 39.50
C ASP A 613 -0.16 5.51 40.07
N ARG A 614 0.07 5.73 41.36
CA ARG A 614 -0.45 6.93 42.06
C ARG A 614 0.12 8.23 41.53
N GLU A 615 1.43 8.27 41.23
CA GLU A 615 2.08 9.47 40.69
C GLU A 615 1.63 9.74 39.25
N LEU A 616 1.52 8.68 38.45
CA LEU A 616 0.97 8.79 37.11
C LEU A 616 -0.48 9.31 37.15
N LYS A 617 -1.31 8.80 38.06
CA LYS A 617 -2.68 9.30 38.26
C LYS A 617 -2.71 10.80 38.55
N THR A 618 -1.83 11.28 39.41
CA THR A 618 -1.73 12.70 39.74
C THR A 618 -1.30 13.51 38.52
N MET A 619 -0.27 13.08 37.83
CA MET A 619 0.22 13.74 36.62
C MET A 619 -0.84 13.85 35.52
N LEU A 620 -1.57 12.76 35.26
CA LEU A 620 -2.64 12.75 34.25
C LEU A 620 -3.76 13.72 34.65
N ASN A 621 -4.12 13.78 35.94
CA ASN A 621 -5.15 14.68 36.43
C ASN A 621 -4.74 16.15 36.32
N GLU A 622 -3.52 16.49 36.72
CA GLU A 622 -2.98 17.85 36.58
C GLU A 622 -2.91 18.29 35.11
N LYS A 623 -2.42 17.40 34.23
CA LYS A 623 -2.34 17.69 32.79
C LYS A 623 -3.72 17.85 32.16
N TYR A 624 -4.73 17.05 32.61
CA TYR A 624 -6.12 17.21 32.18
C TYR A 624 -6.64 18.61 32.51
N TYR A 625 -6.52 19.04 33.76
CA TYR A 625 -7.04 20.35 34.14
C TYR A 625 -6.32 21.49 33.42
N SER A 626 -5.00 21.40 33.26
CA SER A 626 -4.24 22.41 32.49
C SER A 626 -4.75 22.51 31.05
N LEU A 627 -4.89 21.38 30.33
CA LEU A 627 -5.36 21.37 28.94
C LEU A 627 -6.83 21.79 28.84
N TYR A 628 -7.67 21.34 29.79
CA TYR A 628 -9.08 21.72 29.81
C TYR A 628 -9.24 23.25 29.97
N GLU A 629 -8.49 23.87 30.90
CA GLU A 629 -8.51 25.30 31.10
C GLU A 629 -8.07 26.07 29.86
N GLU A 630 -7.01 25.63 29.21
CA GLU A 630 -6.51 26.28 28.01
C GLU A 630 -7.48 26.23 26.83
N ILE A 631 -8.22 25.12 26.68
CA ILE A 631 -9.08 24.86 25.52
C ILE A 631 -10.53 25.33 25.75
N TYR A 632 -11.11 24.92 26.88
CA TYR A 632 -12.57 25.02 27.12
C TYR A 632 -12.98 26.10 28.12
N TRP A 633 -12.05 26.45 29.05
CA TRP A 633 -12.45 27.30 30.17
C TRP A 633 -12.74 28.74 29.76
N ASP A 634 -13.83 29.30 30.32
CA ASP A 634 -14.20 30.70 30.21
C ASP A 634 -14.53 31.26 31.61
N ASN A 635 -13.58 31.98 32.19
CA ASN A 635 -13.64 32.50 33.55
C ASN A 635 -14.86 33.40 33.82
N THR A 636 -15.53 33.91 32.77
CA THR A 636 -16.67 34.82 32.91
C THR A 636 -18.01 34.12 33.02
N LYS A 637 -18.09 32.81 32.82
CA LYS A 637 -19.36 32.11 32.65
C LYS A 637 -19.49 30.78 33.42
N GLU A 638 -18.45 30.29 34.08
CA GLU A 638 -18.45 28.96 34.65
C GLU A 638 -18.08 28.89 36.11
N GLU A 639 -18.96 28.29 36.92
CA GLU A 639 -18.72 27.99 38.35
C GLU A 639 -18.18 26.56 38.56
N HIS A 640 -18.37 25.63 37.61
CA HIS A 640 -18.02 24.24 37.75
C HIS A 640 -16.99 23.79 36.65
N ARG A 641 -15.91 23.18 37.09
CA ARG A 641 -14.92 22.54 36.23
C ARG A 641 -15.25 21.04 36.08
N PRO A 642 -15.60 20.56 34.88
CA PRO A 642 -15.87 19.15 34.70
C PRO A 642 -14.70 18.28 35.12
N SER A 643 -14.99 17.17 35.74
CA SER A 643 -14.02 16.10 36.03
C SER A 643 -13.64 15.35 34.73
N MET A 644 -12.52 14.61 34.76
CA MET A 644 -12.16 13.70 33.64
C MET A 644 -13.30 12.74 33.29
N TYR A 645 -14.04 12.25 34.30
CA TYR A 645 -15.16 11.35 34.06
C TYR A 645 -16.32 12.04 33.31
N GLU A 646 -16.69 13.26 33.67
CA GLU A 646 -17.74 14.03 32.97
C GLU A 646 -17.32 14.35 31.54
N TYR A 647 -16.04 14.68 31.33
CA TYR A 647 -15.48 14.86 30.00
C TYR A 647 -15.54 13.56 29.19
N TYR A 648 -15.15 12.44 29.75
CA TYR A 648 -15.22 11.11 29.14
C TYR A 648 -16.66 10.73 28.77
N GLN A 649 -17.64 11.04 29.61
CA GLN A 649 -19.05 10.83 29.28
C GLN A 649 -19.47 11.70 28.08
N SER A 650 -19.00 12.94 28.00
CA SER A 650 -19.24 13.77 26.83
C SER A 650 -18.58 13.23 25.56
N TRP A 651 -17.36 12.67 25.66
CA TRP A 651 -16.68 12.02 24.56
C TRP A 651 -17.49 10.82 24.02
N LYS A 652 -18.15 10.05 24.85
CA LYS A 652 -19.04 8.94 24.41
C LYS A 652 -20.19 9.42 23.52
N LEU A 653 -20.63 10.66 23.62
CA LEU A 653 -21.66 11.23 22.74
C LEU A 653 -21.18 11.48 21.31
N ARG A 654 -19.86 11.48 21.04
CA ARG A 654 -19.33 11.83 19.71
C ARG A 654 -19.80 10.89 18.59
N GLY A 655 -20.25 9.69 18.92
CA GLY A 655 -20.91 8.78 17.97
C GLY A 655 -22.31 9.21 17.51
N ASP A 656 -22.93 10.19 18.19
CA ASP A 656 -24.22 10.77 17.79
C ASP A 656 -24.03 11.80 16.67
N ASN A 657 -25.11 12.11 15.96
CA ASN A 657 -25.09 13.15 14.95
C ASN A 657 -25.04 14.55 15.63
N PRO A 658 -24.01 15.38 15.39
CA PRO A 658 -23.86 16.67 16.07
C PRO A 658 -24.97 17.66 15.77
N GLU A 659 -25.65 17.60 14.63
CA GLU A 659 -26.74 18.52 14.28
C GLU A 659 -27.91 18.49 15.26
N ILE A 660 -28.12 17.38 15.95
CA ILE A 660 -29.20 17.24 16.94
C ILE A 660 -28.96 18.12 18.15
N TYR A 661 -27.71 18.29 18.54
CA TYR A 661 -27.33 19.05 19.72
C TYR A 661 -27.37 20.56 19.52
N ARG A 662 -27.70 21.04 18.30
CA ARG A 662 -28.02 22.44 17.98
C ARG A 662 -29.48 22.81 18.25
N LEU A 663 -30.34 21.82 18.43
CA LEU A 663 -31.77 22.02 18.66
C LEU A 663 -32.01 22.52 20.08
N ASP A 664 -33.09 23.26 20.24
CA ASP A 664 -33.55 23.62 21.59
C ASP A 664 -33.98 22.36 22.37
N SER A 665 -34.08 22.51 23.70
CA SER A 665 -34.32 21.38 24.58
C SER A 665 -35.62 20.62 24.30
N GLU A 666 -36.70 21.33 23.89
CA GLU A 666 -37.99 20.69 23.62
C GLU A 666 -37.97 19.87 22.33
N ILE A 667 -37.36 20.44 21.27
CA ILE A 667 -37.22 19.74 20.00
C ILE A 667 -36.28 18.54 20.15
N PHE A 668 -35.20 18.71 20.91
CA PHE A 668 -34.25 17.62 21.19
C PHE A 668 -34.93 16.45 21.92
N GLU A 669 -35.70 16.73 23.01
CA GLU A 669 -36.42 15.70 23.75
C GLU A 669 -37.52 15.05 22.94
N ARG A 670 -38.19 15.79 22.06
CA ARG A 670 -39.17 15.23 21.13
C ARG A 670 -38.51 14.25 20.13
N LYS A 671 -37.33 14.59 19.56
CA LYS A 671 -36.58 13.72 18.68
C LYS A 671 -36.08 12.45 19.38
N LEU A 672 -35.68 12.54 20.64
CA LEU A 672 -35.31 11.37 21.45
C LEU A 672 -36.46 10.36 21.62
N ARG A 673 -37.73 10.83 21.63
CA ARG A 673 -38.93 10.00 21.84
C ARG A 673 -39.62 9.59 20.55
N CYS A 674 -39.19 10.09 19.39
CA CYS A 674 -39.93 9.90 18.14
C CYS A 674 -39.63 8.56 17.49
N GLU A 675 -40.58 7.64 17.49
CA GLU A 675 -40.51 6.34 16.83
C GLU A 675 -40.68 6.44 15.29
N GLU A 676 -41.11 7.57 14.76
CA GLU A 676 -41.45 7.81 13.34
C GLU A 676 -40.33 8.46 12.53
N LEU A 677 -39.06 8.35 12.95
CA LEU A 677 -37.95 8.90 12.20
C LEU A 677 -37.75 8.15 10.87
N GLN A 678 -37.41 8.89 9.81
CA GLN A 678 -37.04 8.31 8.51
C GLN A 678 -35.86 7.33 8.64
N ARG A 679 -35.78 6.35 7.74
CA ARG A 679 -34.82 5.24 7.83
C ARG A 679 -33.39 5.64 8.25
N PHE A 680 -32.82 6.67 7.65
CA PHE A 680 -31.46 7.12 7.99
C PHE A 680 -31.40 7.90 9.33
N GLU A 681 -32.43 8.65 9.66
CA GLU A 681 -32.47 9.48 10.88
C GLU A 681 -32.62 8.65 12.16
N ARG A 682 -33.09 7.41 12.08
CA ARG A 682 -33.14 6.49 13.23
C ARG A 682 -31.74 6.24 13.85
N TYR A 683 -30.70 6.29 13.02
CA TYR A 683 -29.32 6.01 13.41
C TYR A 683 -28.52 7.24 13.83
N GLN A 684 -29.21 8.38 14.00
CA GLN A 684 -28.58 9.64 14.47
C GLN A 684 -28.08 9.53 15.90
N PHE A 685 -28.64 8.64 16.70
CA PHE A 685 -28.24 8.32 18.05
C PHE A 685 -27.46 7.01 18.10
N ASN A 686 -26.41 6.97 18.91
CA ASN A 686 -25.67 5.74 19.18
C ASN A 686 -26.41 4.95 20.28
N ASP A 687 -26.93 3.79 19.95
CA ASP A 687 -27.69 2.91 20.88
C ASP A 687 -26.87 2.43 22.09
N LYS A 688 -25.54 2.46 22.03
CA LYS A 688 -24.64 2.15 23.16
C LYS A 688 -24.58 3.25 24.23
N VAL A 689 -25.25 4.37 24.01
CA VAL A 689 -25.27 5.53 24.93
C VAL A 689 -26.68 5.76 25.44
N SER A 690 -26.81 5.96 26.74
CA SER A 690 -28.13 6.16 27.38
C SER A 690 -28.68 7.57 27.15
N ASP A 691 -30.00 7.68 27.12
CA ASP A 691 -30.67 8.98 27.02
C ASP A 691 -30.44 9.87 28.25
N ASN A 692 -30.20 9.29 29.41
CA ASN A 692 -29.85 10.06 30.60
C ASN A 692 -28.53 10.82 30.39
N LEU A 693 -27.56 10.18 29.72
CA LEU A 693 -26.30 10.84 29.38
C LEU A 693 -26.52 11.98 28.38
N ARG A 694 -27.36 11.77 27.35
CA ARG A 694 -27.73 12.82 26.37
C ARG A 694 -28.42 14.00 27.01
N LYS A 695 -29.19 13.81 28.10
CA LYS A 695 -29.85 14.86 28.86
C LYS A 695 -28.93 15.60 29.83
N ASN A 696 -27.74 15.04 30.13
CA ASN A 696 -26.79 15.70 31.04
C ASN A 696 -26.29 17.03 30.44
N ARG A 697 -26.52 18.13 31.16
CA ARG A 697 -26.23 19.48 30.69
C ARG A 697 -24.74 19.71 30.44
N ILE A 698 -23.86 19.18 31.30
CA ILE A 698 -22.41 19.34 31.18
C ILE A 698 -21.92 18.58 29.94
N CYS A 699 -22.34 17.33 29.78
CA CYS A 699 -21.93 16.49 28.63
C CYS A 699 -22.40 17.10 27.29
N ARG A 700 -23.65 17.60 27.23
CA ARG A 700 -24.18 18.32 26.06
C ARG A 700 -23.39 19.56 25.72
N LYS A 701 -23.05 20.35 26.74
CA LYS A 701 -22.30 21.62 26.59
C LYS A 701 -20.90 21.32 26.01
N LEU A 702 -20.17 20.35 26.60
CA LEU A 702 -18.84 19.95 26.12
C LEU A 702 -18.90 19.42 24.69
N TYR A 703 -19.89 18.57 24.39
CA TYR A 703 -20.11 18.06 23.04
C TYR A 703 -20.37 19.18 22.02
N TYR A 704 -21.25 20.12 22.38
CA TYR A 704 -21.56 21.31 21.56
C TYR A 704 -20.30 22.15 21.31
N LEU A 705 -19.57 22.48 22.39
CA LEU A 705 -18.32 23.25 22.28
C LEU A 705 -17.28 22.58 21.38
N TYR A 706 -17.11 21.26 21.50
CA TYR A 706 -16.21 20.48 20.65
C TYR A 706 -16.51 20.65 19.16
N HIS A 707 -17.79 20.62 18.78
CA HIS A 707 -18.18 20.68 17.37
C HIS A 707 -18.30 22.10 16.81
N PHE A 708 -18.81 23.05 17.59
CA PHE A 708 -19.30 24.32 17.09
C PHE A 708 -18.56 25.56 17.62
N SER A 709 -17.63 25.42 18.56
CA SER A 709 -16.91 26.59 19.11
C SER A 709 -15.58 26.81 18.33
N GLU A 710 -15.47 27.96 17.69
CA GLU A 710 -14.25 28.42 17.03
C GLU A 710 -13.06 28.51 18.00
N LYS A 711 -13.30 29.09 19.20
CA LYS A 711 -12.28 29.20 20.25
C LYS A 711 -11.72 27.86 20.65
N VAL A 712 -12.60 26.88 20.94
CA VAL A 712 -12.21 25.51 21.32
C VAL A 712 -11.43 24.85 20.21
N ARG A 713 -11.86 25.03 18.95
CA ARG A 713 -11.17 24.48 17.80
C ARG A 713 -9.75 25.04 17.65
N LYS A 714 -9.61 26.37 17.62
CA LYS A 714 -8.30 27.03 17.47
C LYS A 714 -7.35 26.69 18.61
N LYS A 715 -7.83 26.72 19.86
CA LYS A 715 -7.04 26.35 21.03
C LYS A 715 -6.68 24.88 21.06
N GLY A 716 -7.59 24.01 20.65
CA GLY A 716 -7.36 22.58 20.55
C GLY A 716 -6.33 22.17 19.48
N GLU A 717 -6.17 22.97 18.42
CA GLU A 717 -5.19 22.74 17.35
C GLU A 717 -3.76 23.21 17.71
N GLU A 718 -3.58 24.01 18.76
CA GLU A 718 -2.26 24.42 19.25
C GLU A 718 -1.46 23.18 19.70
N ILE A 719 -0.17 23.16 19.36
CA ILE A 719 0.70 22.03 19.70
C ILE A 719 1.17 22.13 21.15
N THR A 720 1.23 20.99 21.82
CA THR A 720 1.78 20.82 23.16
C THR A 720 2.63 19.56 23.24
N GLU A 721 3.43 19.46 24.30
CA GLU A 721 4.23 18.26 24.56
C GLU A 721 3.90 17.60 25.91
N LEU A 722 4.13 16.30 25.96
CA LEU A 722 4.09 15.49 27.17
C LEU A 722 5.35 14.64 27.25
N LYS A 723 6.04 14.66 28.38
CA LYS A 723 7.14 13.76 28.67
C LYS A 723 6.58 12.39 29.07
N VAL A 724 7.10 11.34 28.49
CA VAL A 724 6.68 9.96 28.74
C VAL A 724 7.66 9.31 29.73
N GLU A 725 7.10 8.83 30.84
CA GLU A 725 7.86 8.08 31.86
C GLU A 725 7.53 6.59 31.79
N GLN A 726 8.34 5.75 32.43
CA GLN A 726 8.15 4.30 32.43
C GLN A 726 6.74 3.88 32.87
N LYS A 727 6.19 4.52 33.91
CA LYS A 727 4.84 4.23 34.42
C LYS A 727 3.74 4.48 33.39
N TYR A 728 3.93 5.46 32.50
CA TYR A 728 3.03 5.71 31.39
C TYR A 728 3.12 4.55 30.37
N ILE A 729 4.33 4.11 30.03
CA ILE A 729 4.57 3.01 29.10
C ILE A 729 3.96 1.70 29.63
N ASP A 730 4.12 1.43 30.92
CA ASP A 730 3.56 0.25 31.58
C ASP A 730 2.01 0.25 31.55
N LEU A 731 1.37 1.42 31.70
CA LEU A 731 -0.07 1.55 31.58
C LEU A 731 -0.54 1.34 30.14
N VAL A 732 0.18 1.87 29.15
CA VAL A 732 -0.10 1.64 27.71
C VAL A 732 -0.06 0.13 27.42
N ARG A 733 0.95 -0.59 27.95
CA ARG A 733 1.07 -2.05 27.77
C ARG A 733 -0.11 -2.80 28.39
N GLN A 734 -0.52 -2.42 29.60
CA GLN A 734 -1.69 -3.02 30.24
C GLN A 734 -2.97 -2.78 29.44
N LEU A 735 -3.15 -1.57 28.91
CA LEU A 735 -4.30 -1.23 28.07
C LEU A 735 -4.35 -2.07 26.79
N GLN A 736 -3.21 -2.23 26.10
CA GLN A 736 -3.13 -3.09 24.92
C GLN A 736 -3.58 -4.53 25.28
N ASP A 737 -3.03 -5.12 26.34
CA ASP A 737 -3.35 -6.49 26.74
C ASP A 737 -4.83 -6.67 27.14
N LYS A 738 -5.40 -5.68 27.83
CA LYS A 738 -6.81 -5.70 28.22
C LYS A 738 -7.73 -5.51 27.03
N MET A 739 -7.37 -4.63 26.09
CA MET A 739 -8.16 -4.42 24.86
C MET A 739 -8.10 -5.64 23.94
N ILE A 740 -6.96 -6.33 23.84
CA ILE A 740 -6.88 -7.61 23.12
C ILE A 740 -7.90 -8.61 23.70
N ARG A 741 -7.96 -8.77 25.03
CA ARG A 741 -8.96 -9.64 25.68
C ARG A 741 -10.39 -9.22 25.38
N GLN A 742 -10.68 -7.93 25.44
CA GLN A 742 -12.00 -7.39 25.09
C GLN A 742 -12.39 -7.74 23.64
N LEU A 743 -11.46 -7.59 22.68
CA LEU A 743 -11.71 -7.92 21.28
C LEU A 743 -11.95 -9.43 21.07
N VAL A 744 -11.19 -10.29 21.78
CA VAL A 744 -11.39 -11.75 21.75
C VAL A 744 -12.79 -12.10 22.26
N GLU A 745 -13.21 -11.53 23.38
CA GLU A 745 -14.55 -11.75 23.96
C GLU A 745 -15.67 -11.27 23.03
N MET A 746 -15.47 -10.13 22.40
CA MET A 746 -16.40 -9.59 21.39
C MET A 746 -16.42 -10.41 20.09
N GLY A 747 -15.42 -11.24 19.84
CA GLY A 747 -15.26 -12.01 18.60
C GLY A 747 -14.95 -11.11 17.38
N ILE A 748 -14.10 -10.10 17.56
CA ILE A 748 -13.62 -9.19 16.52
C ILE A 748 -12.37 -9.77 15.87
N GLY A 749 -12.33 -9.82 14.54
CA GLY A 749 -11.16 -10.24 13.77
C GLY A 749 -10.19 -9.08 13.48
N ILE A 750 -8.92 -9.41 13.23
CA ILE A 750 -7.92 -8.43 12.78
C ILE A 750 -7.44 -8.83 11.38
N GLU A 751 -7.44 -7.87 10.46
CA GLU A 751 -6.87 -8.00 9.13
C GLU A 751 -5.44 -7.45 9.16
N THR A 752 -4.43 -8.31 9.05
CA THR A 752 -3.03 -7.88 9.06
C THR A 752 -2.43 -7.89 7.66
N ASN A 753 -1.56 -6.92 7.40
CA ASN A 753 -0.96 -6.69 6.08
C ASN A 753 0.56 -6.54 6.24
N PRO A 754 1.34 -7.65 6.32
CA PRO A 754 2.74 -7.59 6.76
C PRO A 754 3.64 -6.66 5.95
N SER A 755 3.60 -6.71 4.62
CA SER A 755 4.43 -5.83 3.76
C SER A 755 4.00 -4.37 3.82
N SER A 756 2.70 -4.08 3.87
CA SER A 756 2.18 -2.72 4.06
C SER A 756 2.67 -2.15 5.38
N ASN A 757 2.47 -2.89 6.46
CA ASN A 757 2.82 -2.47 7.81
C ASN A 757 4.34 -2.30 8.01
N TYR A 758 5.16 -3.10 7.31
CA TYR A 758 6.61 -2.94 7.26
C TYR A 758 7.03 -1.64 6.54
N LEU A 759 6.34 -1.25 5.48
CA LEU A 759 6.69 -0.07 4.67
C LEU A 759 6.12 1.25 5.21
N ILE A 760 4.92 1.22 5.80
CA ILE A 760 4.22 2.40 6.33
C ILE A 760 4.47 2.58 7.82
N GLY A 761 4.49 1.49 8.58
CA GLY A 761 4.60 1.48 10.04
C GLY A 761 6.01 1.63 10.58
N THR A 762 6.12 1.60 11.89
CA THR A 762 7.40 1.64 12.62
C THR A 762 8.07 0.27 12.77
N ILE A 763 7.54 -0.75 12.11
CA ILE A 763 8.01 -2.13 12.17
C ILE A 763 9.28 -2.25 11.34
N LYS A 764 10.37 -2.71 11.95
CA LYS A 764 11.68 -2.82 11.29
C LYS A 764 11.95 -4.18 10.66
N ARG A 765 11.28 -5.21 11.17
CA ARG A 765 11.49 -6.62 10.79
C ARG A 765 10.16 -7.36 10.79
N TYR A 766 9.97 -8.30 9.89
CA TYR A 766 8.71 -9.07 9.79
C TYR A 766 8.41 -9.90 11.04
N GLU A 767 9.43 -10.43 11.72
CA GLU A 767 9.26 -11.16 12.99
C GLU A 767 8.85 -10.28 14.18
N GLU A 768 8.93 -8.96 14.04
CA GLU A 768 8.44 -7.98 15.03
C GLU A 768 6.99 -7.54 14.73
N HIS A 769 6.38 -8.11 13.67
CA HIS A 769 5.03 -7.72 13.26
C HIS A 769 4.01 -8.03 14.36
N PRO A 770 3.07 -7.10 14.67
CA PRO A 770 2.05 -7.25 15.70
C PRO A 770 1.19 -8.53 15.62
N ILE A 771 1.07 -9.15 14.45
CA ILE A 771 0.34 -10.41 14.30
C ILE A 771 0.80 -11.50 15.28
N ILE A 772 2.10 -11.54 15.60
CA ILE A 772 2.67 -12.50 16.55
C ILE A 772 2.13 -12.25 17.96
N ARG A 773 1.94 -10.98 18.32
CA ARG A 773 1.32 -10.62 19.60
C ARG A 773 -0.19 -10.85 19.61
N PHE A 774 -0.84 -10.64 18.49
CA PHE A 774 -2.28 -10.88 18.34
C PHE A 774 -2.62 -12.37 18.46
N ASN A 775 -1.80 -13.23 17.87
CA ASN A 775 -1.97 -14.67 17.92
C ASN A 775 -0.64 -15.41 17.77
N SER A 776 -0.07 -15.85 18.88
CA SER A 776 1.11 -16.72 18.89
C SER A 776 0.76 -18.17 19.23
N ARG A 777 -0.52 -18.55 19.22
CA ARG A 777 -0.97 -19.92 19.46
C ARG A 777 -0.38 -20.82 18.38
N LYS A 778 0.24 -21.89 18.76
CA LYS A 778 1.09 -22.81 18.01
C LYS A 778 2.59 -22.48 18.05
N LEU A 779 2.97 -21.21 18.14
CA LEU A 779 4.37 -20.82 18.32
C LEU A 779 4.79 -20.86 19.80
N ARG A 780 3.84 -20.65 20.71
CA ARG A 780 4.04 -20.60 22.17
C ARG A 780 2.78 -21.04 22.88
N GLU A 781 2.92 -21.46 24.13
CA GLU A 781 1.78 -21.59 25.02
C GLU A 781 1.18 -20.21 25.34
N VAL A 782 -0.07 -20.01 24.99
CA VAL A 782 -0.79 -18.75 25.19
C VAL A 782 -2.16 -19.02 25.77
N GLN A 783 -2.58 -18.17 26.71
CA GLN A 783 -3.95 -18.20 27.22
C GLN A 783 -4.97 -17.98 26.10
N PRO A 784 -6.06 -18.74 25.98
CA PRO A 784 -7.03 -18.64 24.90
C PRO A 784 -7.61 -17.23 24.72
N ASN A 785 -7.79 -16.47 25.82
CA ASN A 785 -8.33 -15.10 25.81
C ASN A 785 -7.32 -14.02 25.33
N MET A 786 -6.11 -14.42 24.95
CA MET A 786 -5.09 -13.57 24.36
C MET A 786 -4.84 -13.89 22.87
N SER A 787 -5.65 -14.75 22.26
CA SER A 787 -5.49 -15.19 20.88
C SER A 787 -6.63 -14.62 20.02
N LEU A 788 -6.35 -13.54 19.30
CA LEU A 788 -7.27 -12.95 18.35
C LEU A 788 -7.40 -13.81 17.08
N ASN A 789 -8.53 -13.72 16.41
CA ASN A 789 -8.69 -14.25 15.07
C ASN A 789 -8.01 -13.27 14.11
N VAL A 790 -6.99 -13.71 13.35
CA VAL A 790 -6.16 -12.88 12.49
C VAL A 790 -6.12 -13.42 11.06
N SER A 791 -6.01 -12.56 10.07
CA SER A 791 -5.74 -12.93 8.67
C SER A 791 -4.49 -12.22 8.15
N ILE A 792 -3.80 -12.83 7.20
CA ILE A 792 -2.72 -12.23 6.43
C ILE A 792 -3.28 -11.83 5.08
N ASN A 793 -3.04 -10.58 4.66
CA ASN A 793 -3.55 -9.99 3.44
C ASN A 793 -2.48 -9.10 2.79
N THR A 794 -2.78 -8.59 1.58
CA THR A 794 -1.82 -7.81 0.78
C THR A 794 -2.00 -6.30 0.83
N ASP A 795 -3.19 -5.80 1.18
CA ASP A 795 -3.56 -4.37 1.14
C ASP A 795 -3.53 -3.79 -0.29
N ASP A 796 -2.64 -2.88 -0.59
CA ASP A 796 -2.35 -2.35 -1.93
C ASP A 796 -1.25 -3.19 -2.61
N GLN A 797 -1.60 -4.40 -3.05
CA GLN A 797 -0.67 -5.40 -3.59
C GLN A 797 0.32 -4.83 -4.63
N GLY A 798 -0.16 -3.96 -5.52
CA GLY A 798 0.66 -3.36 -6.58
C GLY A 798 1.60 -2.27 -6.07
N VAL A 799 1.15 -1.44 -5.13
CA VAL A 799 1.97 -0.37 -4.52
C VAL A 799 3.05 -0.95 -3.62
N PHE A 800 2.72 -2.03 -2.89
CA PHE A 800 3.67 -2.71 -2.01
C PHE A 800 4.48 -3.80 -2.71
N ASP A 801 4.24 -4.04 -3.99
CA ASP A 801 4.97 -5.02 -4.82
C ASP A 801 5.00 -6.42 -4.17
N THR A 802 3.84 -6.95 -3.78
CA THR A 802 3.67 -8.20 -3.06
C THR A 802 2.55 -9.09 -3.63
N LEU A 803 2.47 -10.33 -3.16
CA LEU A 803 1.42 -11.32 -3.41
C LEU A 803 0.96 -11.92 -2.08
N LEU A 804 -0.26 -12.45 -2.02
CA LEU A 804 -0.76 -13.11 -0.82
C LEU A 804 0.14 -14.31 -0.40
N GLU A 805 0.56 -15.14 -1.35
CA GLU A 805 1.46 -16.25 -1.06
C GLU A 805 2.83 -15.78 -0.54
N ASN A 806 3.32 -14.65 -1.04
CA ASN A 806 4.59 -14.07 -0.58
C ASN A 806 4.45 -13.46 0.82
N GLU A 807 3.30 -12.91 1.20
CA GLU A 807 3.06 -12.46 2.58
C GLU A 807 3.21 -13.63 3.57
N TYR A 808 2.62 -14.78 3.27
CA TYR A 808 2.82 -16.00 4.06
C TYR A 808 4.27 -16.48 4.04
N ALA A 809 4.94 -16.42 2.89
CA ALA A 809 6.33 -16.86 2.76
C ALA A 809 7.31 -15.95 3.51
N LEU A 810 7.11 -14.63 3.46
CA LEU A 810 7.93 -13.65 4.19
C LEU A 810 7.80 -13.86 5.70
N MET A 811 6.58 -14.04 6.20
CA MET A 811 6.34 -14.34 7.62
C MET A 811 6.97 -15.68 8.03
N THR A 812 6.82 -16.73 7.22
CA THR A 812 7.45 -18.03 7.49
C THR A 812 8.97 -17.91 7.60
N LEU A 813 9.61 -17.26 6.64
CA LEU A 813 11.05 -17.10 6.63
C LEU A 813 11.56 -16.19 7.74
N ALA A 814 10.84 -15.12 8.05
CA ALA A 814 11.19 -14.22 9.13
C ALA A 814 11.17 -14.94 10.50
N LEU A 815 10.11 -15.71 10.77
CA LEU A 815 10.02 -16.53 11.99
C LEU A 815 11.11 -17.60 12.03
N LYS A 816 11.42 -18.27 10.91
CA LYS A 816 12.53 -19.23 10.84
C LYS A 816 13.89 -18.60 11.17
N LYS A 817 14.09 -17.32 10.80
CA LYS A 817 15.34 -16.58 11.04
C LYS A 817 15.34 -15.83 12.37
N ALA A 818 14.21 -15.78 13.09
CA ALA A 818 14.13 -15.15 14.39
C ALA A 818 14.99 -15.89 15.42
N LYS A 819 15.76 -15.14 16.21
CA LYS A 819 16.68 -15.65 17.21
C LYS A 819 16.42 -15.03 18.57
N ASP A 820 16.71 -15.78 19.62
CA ASP A 820 16.77 -15.27 20.97
C ASP A 820 18.06 -14.46 21.23
N GLN A 821 18.24 -13.99 22.47
CA GLN A 821 19.42 -13.20 22.85
C GLN A 821 20.73 -14.01 22.78
N ASP A 822 20.64 -15.33 22.87
CA ASP A 822 21.76 -16.27 22.83
C ASP A 822 22.09 -16.72 21.40
N GLY A 823 21.29 -16.29 20.41
CA GLY A 823 21.46 -16.61 18.98
C GLY A 823 20.84 -17.93 18.54
N ASN A 824 20.05 -18.60 19.41
CA ASN A 824 19.31 -19.81 19.06
C ASN A 824 18.02 -19.47 18.31
N PRO A 825 17.48 -20.39 17.46
CA PRO A 825 16.17 -20.22 16.86
C PRO A 825 15.09 -19.96 17.94
N LEU A 826 14.29 -18.89 17.73
CA LEU A 826 13.25 -18.51 18.68
C LEU A 826 12.04 -19.44 18.62
N TYR A 827 11.79 -20.09 17.49
CA TYR A 827 10.67 -20.97 17.21
C TYR A 827 11.13 -22.26 16.56
N ASP A 828 10.45 -23.36 16.82
CA ASP A 828 10.62 -24.60 16.10
C ASP A 828 10.03 -24.51 14.69
N LEU A 829 10.65 -25.19 13.73
CA LEU A 829 10.23 -25.14 12.34
C LEU A 829 8.85 -25.77 12.10
N GLU A 830 8.51 -26.83 12.85
CA GLU A 830 7.20 -27.46 12.80
C GLU A 830 6.11 -26.51 13.32
N ASP A 831 6.37 -25.86 14.45
CA ASP A 831 5.46 -24.88 15.06
C ASP A 831 5.19 -23.71 14.13
N ILE A 832 6.20 -23.24 13.38
CA ILE A 832 6.04 -22.19 12.39
C ILE A 832 5.04 -22.61 11.30
N TYR A 833 5.19 -23.80 10.71
CA TYR A 833 4.27 -24.28 9.68
C TYR A 833 2.87 -24.59 10.20
N GLU A 834 2.75 -25.07 11.44
CA GLU A 834 1.45 -25.23 12.10
C GLU A 834 0.77 -23.87 12.34
N TRP A 835 1.53 -22.86 12.74
CA TRP A 835 1.03 -21.50 12.92
C TRP A 835 0.56 -20.89 11.60
N ILE A 836 1.33 -21.06 10.53
CA ILE A 836 0.96 -20.60 9.19
C ILE A 836 -0.35 -21.25 8.72
N ASP A 837 -0.51 -22.56 8.88
CA ASP A 837 -1.78 -23.24 8.53
C ASP A 837 -2.93 -22.77 9.42
N TYR A 838 -2.66 -22.49 10.68
CA TYR A 838 -3.66 -21.97 11.61
C TYR A 838 -4.11 -20.56 11.23
N VAL A 839 -3.19 -19.65 10.92
CA VAL A 839 -3.52 -18.29 10.43
C VAL A 839 -4.27 -18.35 9.09
N ARG A 840 -3.85 -19.23 8.18
CA ARG A 840 -4.54 -19.45 6.91
C ARG A 840 -6.02 -19.84 7.10
N ARG A 841 -6.30 -20.75 8.04
CA ARG A 841 -7.67 -21.17 8.38
C ARG A 841 -8.48 -20.02 8.98
N MET A 842 -7.90 -19.25 9.89
CA MET A 842 -8.56 -18.06 10.43
C MET A 842 -8.89 -17.04 9.33
N GLY A 843 -8.02 -16.86 8.33
CA GLY A 843 -8.32 -16.01 7.17
C GLY A 843 -9.56 -16.49 6.40
N ILE A 844 -9.74 -17.80 6.24
CA ILE A 844 -10.97 -18.37 5.64
C ILE A 844 -12.20 -18.15 6.54
N GLU A 845 -12.07 -18.31 7.85
CA GLU A 845 -13.15 -18.07 8.81
C GLU A 845 -13.59 -16.60 8.85
N GLN A 846 -12.72 -15.68 8.45
CA GLN A 846 -13.02 -14.25 8.37
C GLN A 846 -13.76 -13.83 7.11
N ILE A 847 -13.95 -14.69 6.12
CA ILE A 847 -14.69 -14.35 4.89
C ILE A 847 -16.09 -13.87 5.27
N PHE A 848 -16.50 -12.72 4.78
CA PHE A 848 -17.86 -12.21 4.92
C PHE A 848 -18.83 -13.03 4.07
N VAL A 849 -19.82 -13.63 4.69
CA VAL A 849 -20.76 -14.58 4.05
C VAL A 849 -22.10 -13.92 3.73
#